data_4471cb6be86397695dfca22f23fbe617
#
_entry.id   4471cb6be86397695dfca22f23fbe617
#
_cell.length_a   1.000
_cell.length_b   1.000
_cell.length_c   1.000
_cell.angle_alpha   90.00
_cell.angle_beta   90.00
_cell.angle_gamma   90.00
#
_symmetry.space_group_name_H-M   'P 1'
#
loop_
_entity.id
_entity.type
_entity.pdbx_description
1 polymer ?
#
loop_
_entity_poly.entity_id
_entity_poly.type
_entity_poly.pdbx_seq_one_letter_code
_entity_poly.pdbx_strand_id
1 'polypeptide(L)'
;MENNNEIEIQNTEEISMVDKQNDYNENQIQVLEGLEAVRKRPGMYIGSTGPKGLHHLVYEIVDNAIDEALAGYCTEIEVEILPGDIIRVTDNGRGIPTGIHPKEKISAATVVYTILHAGGKFGGGGYKVAGGLHGVGASVVNALSEYLELTVYDGKHIHFQRFDRGNYSEPLKIIGDTDKTGTSVLFKPDPEIFQETTVFDYETLLKRLREQAFLNAGIKIIFTDKRNESEPVGETLHYEGGIRQFVEHIHKTRGVTPLSEEVIYVNGMEGDTFAEIALQYNDTYNDLILSFANNIHTPDGGTHETGFKNALTKVINNYGKKFGYLKDDDKLLGDDVREGLTAIVSVKLTNCEFEGQTKGRLGNPEVRPFVDKIVTEKLMNYFEENPTVAKAIFDKSVQAQKAREAAKKARELTRRKSALESSSLPGKLADCSERDASLTEIYIVEGDSAVGSAKEGRDRKYQAILPLWGKMLNVEKARIDKVYGNEKLMPVVTALGTSIGEDFDLSKLRYGKVIIMADADVDGSHIRTLLLTFFFRFMRPLIEDGHIYLAQPPLFKVARGKQVRYAFSDAERDQYISELSGENNLKVNVQRYKGLGEMDPEQLWETTMDPERRTMIKVTMEDAVKADEIFTILMGDKVAPRKEFIEKNAEYVKDLDV
;
A
#
# COMPACT_ATOMS: atom_id res chain seq x y z
N MET A 1 32.42 -0.17 -80.07
CA MET A 1 31.04 0.27 -80.21
C MET A 1 30.33 -0.28 -79.01
N GLU A 2 30.45 0.41 -77.86
CA GLU A 2 29.58 1.46 -77.37
C GLU A 2 28.13 1.01 -77.28
N ASN A 3 27.67 0.81 -76.04
CA ASN A 3 26.57 1.57 -75.52
C ASN A 3 26.44 1.36 -74.02
N ASN A 4 26.59 2.45 -73.33
CA ASN A 4 26.25 2.68 -71.93
C ASN A 4 24.76 2.48 -71.68
N ASN A 5 24.42 1.87 -70.55
CA ASN A 5 23.19 2.10 -69.87
C ASN A 5 23.50 2.40 -68.38
N GLU A 6 23.47 3.66 -68.07
CA GLU A 6 23.44 4.19 -66.73
C GLU A 6 22.12 3.78 -66.07
N ILE A 7 22.22 3.05 -64.97
CA ILE A 7 21.09 2.85 -64.04
C ILE A 7 21.28 3.87 -62.92
N GLU A 8 20.41 4.86 -62.88
CA GLU A 8 20.23 5.78 -61.77
C GLU A 8 20.02 4.99 -60.47
N ILE A 9 20.98 5.10 -59.57
CA ILE A 9 20.82 4.71 -58.18
C ILE A 9 20.25 5.92 -57.46
N GLN A 10 18.97 5.84 -57.09
CA GLN A 10 18.33 6.81 -56.23
C GLN A 10 19.02 6.82 -54.87
N ASN A 11 19.38 8.00 -54.46
CA ASN A 11 19.95 8.35 -53.17
C ASN A 11 19.08 7.85 -52.02
N THR A 12 19.59 6.87 -51.29
CA THR A 12 19.22 6.65 -49.91
C THR A 12 19.82 7.80 -49.11
N GLU A 13 18.95 8.62 -48.55
CA GLU A 13 19.32 9.63 -47.56
C GLU A 13 20.02 8.94 -46.39
N GLU A 14 21.31 9.09 -46.30
CA GLU A 14 22.06 8.85 -45.09
C GLU A 14 21.47 9.78 -44.02
N ILE A 15 20.75 9.20 -43.05
CA ILE A 15 20.43 9.87 -41.80
C ILE A 15 21.76 10.11 -41.12
N SER A 16 22.30 11.32 -41.34
CA SER A 16 23.45 11.80 -40.59
C SER A 16 23.10 11.77 -39.11
N MET A 17 23.72 10.84 -38.37
CA MET A 17 23.86 10.97 -36.93
C MET A 17 24.54 12.29 -36.67
N VAL A 18 23.73 13.30 -36.35
CA VAL A 18 24.24 14.56 -35.80
C VAL A 18 24.95 14.16 -34.52
N ASP A 19 26.26 14.24 -34.50
CA ASP A 19 27.07 14.28 -33.30
C ASP A 19 26.46 15.32 -32.36
N LYS A 20 25.61 14.86 -31.45
CA LYS A 20 25.26 15.62 -30.25
C LYS A 20 26.55 15.67 -29.44
N GLN A 21 27.43 16.61 -29.74
CA GLN A 21 28.40 17.03 -28.76
C GLN A 21 27.67 17.22 -27.45
N ASN A 22 28.02 16.41 -26.49
CA ASN A 22 27.53 16.52 -25.12
C ASN A 22 28.04 17.88 -24.59
N ASP A 23 27.23 18.91 -24.74
CA ASP A 23 27.44 20.22 -24.12
C ASP A 23 27.18 20.18 -22.60
N TYR A 24 27.45 19.04 -21.96
CA TYR A 24 27.39 18.96 -20.52
C TYR A 24 28.61 19.67 -19.93
N ASN A 25 28.38 20.91 -19.50
CA ASN A 25 29.39 21.75 -18.89
C ASN A 25 28.84 22.38 -17.59
N GLU A 26 29.72 23.12 -16.89
CA GLU A 26 29.40 23.76 -15.61
C GLU A 26 28.16 24.67 -15.67
N ASN A 27 27.81 25.25 -16.83
CA ASN A 27 26.65 26.11 -16.99
C ASN A 27 25.31 25.33 -16.98
N GLN A 28 25.34 24.00 -17.15
CA GLN A 28 24.16 23.16 -17.08
C GLN A 28 23.89 22.64 -15.68
N ILE A 29 24.83 22.85 -14.75
CA ILE A 29 24.64 22.53 -13.34
C ILE A 29 23.81 23.64 -12.71
N GLN A 30 22.50 23.38 -12.52
CA GLN A 30 21.59 24.30 -11.86
C GLN A 30 21.58 24.02 -10.35
N VAL A 31 21.87 25.03 -9.55
CA VAL A 31 21.68 25.01 -8.11
C VAL A 31 20.29 25.55 -7.83
N LEU A 32 19.44 24.70 -7.24
CA LEU A 32 18.11 25.09 -6.80
C LEU A 32 18.18 25.44 -5.32
N GLU A 33 17.73 26.64 -4.97
CA GLU A 33 17.76 27.12 -3.58
C GLU A 33 16.32 27.26 -3.03
N GLY A 34 16.19 27.02 -1.71
CA GLY A 34 14.96 27.27 -0.97
C GLY A 34 13.75 26.48 -1.49
N LEU A 35 12.57 27.10 -1.46
CA LEU A 35 11.29 26.47 -1.80
C LEU A 35 11.11 26.24 -3.32
N GLU A 36 11.91 26.88 -4.16
CA GLU A 36 11.89 26.60 -5.61
C GLU A 36 12.34 25.17 -5.92
N ALA A 37 13.30 24.64 -5.16
CA ALA A 37 13.73 23.25 -5.27
C ALA A 37 12.58 22.27 -5.01
N VAL A 38 11.74 22.57 -4.01
CA VAL A 38 10.56 21.76 -3.66
C VAL A 38 9.55 21.76 -4.81
N ARG A 39 9.23 22.91 -5.37
CA ARG A 39 8.28 23.03 -6.50
C ARG A 39 8.76 22.34 -7.77
N LYS A 40 10.07 22.40 -8.07
CA LYS A 40 10.65 21.73 -9.26
C LYS A 40 10.76 20.20 -9.10
N ARG A 41 10.93 19.70 -7.88
CA ARG A 41 11.11 18.28 -7.59
C ARG A 41 10.26 17.82 -6.39
N PRO A 42 8.92 17.97 -6.43
CA PRO A 42 8.03 17.67 -5.31
C PRO A 42 8.13 16.21 -4.87
N GLY A 43 8.32 15.26 -5.80
CA GLY A 43 8.44 13.84 -5.49
C GLY A 43 9.59 13.48 -4.53
N MET A 44 10.64 14.31 -4.44
CA MET A 44 11.73 14.12 -3.46
C MET A 44 11.26 14.35 -2.01
N TYR A 45 10.20 15.13 -1.80
CA TYR A 45 9.72 15.53 -0.47
C TYR A 45 8.42 14.82 -0.07
N ILE A 46 7.51 14.60 -1.01
CA ILE A 46 6.19 14.00 -0.76
C ILE A 46 5.97 12.65 -1.47
N GLY A 47 7.03 12.10 -2.11
CA GLY A 47 7.02 10.80 -2.78
C GLY A 47 6.35 10.80 -4.16
N SER A 48 5.24 11.49 -4.36
CA SER A 48 4.55 11.61 -5.65
C SER A 48 3.73 12.89 -5.72
N THR A 49 3.23 13.25 -6.91
CA THR A 49 2.27 14.36 -7.12
C THR A 49 0.85 13.87 -7.43
N GLY A 50 0.60 12.58 -7.31
CA GLY A 50 -0.72 11.97 -7.38
C GLY A 50 -1.46 12.02 -6.02
N PRO A 51 -2.58 11.28 -5.88
CA PRO A 51 -3.42 11.30 -4.68
C PRO A 51 -2.65 11.07 -3.38
N LYS A 52 -1.68 10.14 -3.37
CA LYS A 52 -0.86 9.83 -2.19
C LYS A 52 -0.06 11.04 -1.70
N GLY A 53 0.62 11.74 -2.61
CA GLY A 53 1.37 12.95 -2.26
C GLY A 53 0.48 14.12 -1.87
N LEU A 54 -0.72 14.22 -2.46
CA LEU A 54 -1.72 15.22 -2.06
C LEU A 54 -2.12 15.05 -0.59
N HIS A 55 -2.49 13.84 -0.18
CA HIS A 55 -2.87 13.56 1.21
C HIS A 55 -1.69 13.72 2.18
N HIS A 56 -0.45 13.51 1.71
CA HIS A 56 0.75 13.70 2.53
C HIS A 56 0.90 15.13 3.05
N LEU A 57 0.41 16.14 2.31
CA LEU A 57 0.40 17.53 2.79
C LEU A 57 -0.39 17.67 4.10
N VAL A 58 -1.53 17.00 4.22
CA VAL A 58 -2.35 17.00 5.45
C VAL A 58 -1.60 16.32 6.58
N TYR A 59 -0.94 15.19 6.29
CA TYR A 59 -0.19 14.43 7.30
C TYR A 59 0.95 15.26 7.90
N GLU A 60 1.69 16.02 7.09
CA GLU A 60 2.78 16.87 7.59
C GLU A 60 2.31 17.95 8.56
N ILE A 61 1.14 18.54 8.33
CA ILE A 61 0.59 19.56 9.26
C ILE A 61 0.02 18.90 10.52
N VAL A 62 -0.71 17.77 10.37
CA VAL A 62 -1.25 17.02 11.51
C VAL A 62 -0.12 16.46 12.39
N ASP A 63 0.95 15.91 11.80
CA ASP A 63 2.10 15.39 12.54
C ASP A 63 2.78 16.50 13.38
N ASN A 64 2.75 17.76 12.95
CA ASN A 64 3.24 18.87 13.76
C ASN A 64 2.35 19.11 15.01
N ALA A 65 1.03 18.99 14.88
CA ALA A 65 0.11 19.09 16.03
C ALA A 65 0.24 17.86 16.96
N ILE A 66 0.46 16.67 16.41
CA ILE A 66 0.77 15.45 17.18
C ILE A 66 2.09 15.59 17.95
N ASP A 67 3.12 16.22 17.37
CA ASP A 67 4.37 16.49 18.09
C ASP A 67 4.16 17.41 19.30
N GLU A 68 3.24 18.40 19.21
CA GLU A 68 2.80 19.20 20.38
C GLU A 68 2.09 18.34 21.43
N ALA A 69 1.29 17.34 20.99
CA ALA A 69 0.64 16.42 21.92
C ALA A 69 1.65 15.48 22.59
N LEU A 70 2.64 14.95 21.86
CA LEU A 70 3.72 14.15 22.42
C LEU A 70 4.57 14.95 23.44
N ALA A 71 4.71 16.24 23.22
CA ALA A 71 5.35 17.16 24.17
C ALA A 71 4.47 17.50 25.38
N GLY A 72 3.20 17.06 25.40
CA GLY A 72 2.25 17.26 26.50
C GLY A 72 1.50 18.59 26.49
N TYR A 73 1.53 19.33 25.38
CA TYR A 73 0.92 20.67 25.30
C TYR A 73 -0.36 20.73 24.46
N CYS A 74 -0.63 19.72 23.62
CA CYS A 74 -1.84 19.66 22.81
C CYS A 74 -2.73 18.50 23.24
N THR A 75 -4.04 18.74 23.35
CA THR A 75 -5.06 17.74 23.72
C THR A 75 -6.16 17.61 22.68
N GLU A 76 -6.30 18.59 21.79
CA GLU A 76 -7.33 18.60 20.76
C GLU A 76 -6.78 19.12 19.43
N ILE A 77 -7.08 18.38 18.35
CA ILE A 77 -6.74 18.75 16.98
C ILE A 77 -8.03 18.72 16.16
N GLU A 78 -8.32 19.81 15.46
CA GLU A 78 -9.43 19.91 14.51
C GLU A 78 -8.89 19.88 13.08
N VAL A 79 -9.43 19.01 12.24
CA VAL A 79 -9.08 18.88 10.82
C VAL A 79 -10.34 19.03 9.99
N GLU A 80 -10.33 19.95 9.04
CA GLU A 80 -11.50 20.27 8.23
C GLU A 80 -11.15 20.22 6.74
N ILE A 81 -12.01 19.60 5.93
CA ILE A 81 -12.04 19.77 4.48
C ILE A 81 -13.11 20.82 4.18
N LEU A 82 -12.70 21.97 3.69
CA LEU A 82 -13.58 23.09 3.36
C LEU A 82 -13.97 23.07 1.87
N PRO A 83 -15.02 23.82 1.47
CA PRO A 83 -15.38 23.97 0.05
C PRO A 83 -14.18 24.39 -0.81
N GLY A 84 -14.03 23.77 -1.99
CA GLY A 84 -12.91 24.01 -2.89
C GLY A 84 -11.65 23.21 -2.54
N ASP A 85 -11.82 22.12 -1.76
CA ASP A 85 -10.72 21.23 -1.33
C ASP A 85 -9.59 21.98 -0.61
N ILE A 86 -9.99 22.83 0.31
CA ILE A 86 -9.12 23.57 1.22
C ILE A 86 -9.06 22.79 2.52
N ILE A 87 -7.87 22.60 3.06
CA ILE A 87 -7.67 21.98 4.37
C ILE A 87 -7.41 23.04 5.43
N ARG A 88 -8.04 22.86 6.58
CA ARG A 88 -7.68 23.57 7.81
C ARG A 88 -7.32 22.56 8.88
N VAL A 89 -6.18 22.76 9.53
CA VAL A 89 -5.76 22.01 10.73
C VAL A 89 -5.54 23.01 11.85
N THR A 90 -6.20 22.80 12.97
CA THR A 90 -6.09 23.66 14.17
C THR A 90 -5.75 22.80 15.37
N ASP A 91 -4.73 23.18 16.13
CA ASP A 91 -4.36 22.56 17.41
C ASP A 91 -4.53 23.56 18.57
N ASN A 92 -4.64 23.04 19.77
CA ASN A 92 -4.66 23.81 21.02
C ASN A 92 -3.32 23.74 21.77
N GLY A 93 -2.20 23.54 21.06
CA GLY A 93 -0.86 23.51 21.63
C GLY A 93 -0.34 24.88 22.08
N ARG A 94 1.00 25.02 22.19
CA ARG A 94 1.64 26.29 22.62
C ARG A 94 1.58 27.39 21.56
N GLY A 95 1.35 27.03 20.31
CA GLY A 95 1.55 27.93 19.17
C GLY A 95 3.02 28.01 18.72
N ILE A 96 3.24 28.23 17.44
CA ILE A 96 4.58 28.45 16.89
C ILE A 96 5.14 29.78 17.43
N PRO A 97 6.43 29.85 17.85
CA PRO A 97 7.02 31.09 18.32
C PRO A 97 6.93 32.22 17.28
N THR A 98 6.38 33.37 17.68
CA THR A 98 6.15 34.54 16.81
C THR A 98 7.25 35.58 16.85
N GLY A 99 8.20 35.45 17.82
CA GLY A 99 9.33 36.37 18.00
C GLY A 99 10.31 36.36 16.81
N ILE A 100 11.12 37.42 16.73
CA ILE A 100 12.11 37.58 15.66
C ILE A 100 13.26 36.56 15.83
N HIS A 101 13.51 35.77 14.80
CA HIS A 101 14.60 34.81 14.79
C HIS A 101 15.98 35.51 14.77
N PRO A 102 16.92 35.16 15.68
CA PRO A 102 18.15 35.92 15.87
C PRO A 102 19.01 36.02 14.61
N LYS A 103 19.08 34.97 13.79
CA LYS A 103 19.89 34.89 12.58
C LYS A 103 19.15 35.45 11.36
N GLU A 104 17.91 35.01 11.13
CA GLU A 104 17.17 35.30 9.90
C GLU A 104 16.48 36.68 9.90
N LYS A 105 16.36 37.34 11.07
CA LYS A 105 15.77 38.67 11.26
C LYS A 105 14.31 38.82 10.83
N ILE A 106 13.61 37.72 10.66
CA ILE A 106 12.17 37.62 10.42
C ILE A 106 11.53 36.82 11.56
N SER A 107 10.19 36.75 11.60
CA SER A 107 9.48 35.95 12.62
C SER A 107 9.92 34.48 12.56
N ALA A 108 10.07 33.82 13.72
CA ALA A 108 10.37 32.40 13.79
C ALA A 108 9.27 31.55 13.09
N ALA A 109 8.00 31.95 13.19
CA ALA A 109 6.90 31.33 12.46
C ALA A 109 7.11 31.43 10.94
N THR A 110 7.50 32.61 10.42
CA THR A 110 7.85 32.77 9.00
C THR A 110 9.02 31.88 8.59
N VAL A 111 10.08 31.78 9.43
CA VAL A 111 11.25 30.91 9.17
C VAL A 111 10.81 29.46 8.96
N VAL A 112 9.93 28.90 9.82
CA VAL A 112 9.45 27.51 9.73
C VAL A 112 8.74 27.23 8.42
N TYR A 113 8.03 28.19 7.84
CA TYR A 113 7.26 28.02 6.61
C TYR A 113 8.03 28.39 5.33
N THR A 114 9.17 29.09 5.42
CA THR A 114 9.89 29.58 4.24
C THR A 114 11.30 29.03 4.08
N ILE A 115 11.90 28.49 5.14
CA ILE A 115 13.28 28.00 5.10
C ILE A 115 13.28 26.49 5.33
N LEU A 116 13.90 25.73 4.41
CA LEU A 116 14.10 24.30 4.56
C LEU A 116 15.08 24.02 5.70
N HIS A 117 14.89 22.88 6.37
CA HIS A 117 15.71 22.45 7.49
C HIS A 117 15.73 23.46 8.66
N ALA A 118 14.60 24.15 8.86
CA ALA A 118 14.37 25.05 9.99
C ALA A 118 13.27 24.49 10.90
N GLY A 119 13.50 24.53 12.22
CA GLY A 119 12.50 24.08 13.20
C GLY A 119 13.07 23.88 14.59
N GLY A 120 12.19 23.88 15.59
CA GLY A 120 12.54 23.71 17.01
C GLY A 120 12.90 22.28 17.44
N LYS A 121 12.95 21.33 16.48
CA LYS A 121 13.14 19.89 16.73
C LYS A 121 14.62 19.45 16.61
N PHE A 122 15.53 20.32 16.14
CA PHE A 122 16.96 20.00 15.95
C PHE A 122 17.84 20.17 17.18
N GLY A 123 17.39 20.81 18.23
CA GLY A 123 18.27 21.23 19.34
C GLY A 123 17.91 20.70 20.73
N GLY A 124 17.03 19.70 20.85
CA GLY A 124 16.71 19.04 22.14
C GLY A 124 15.98 19.89 23.20
N GLY A 125 15.72 21.17 22.94
CA GLY A 125 15.16 22.08 23.94
C GLY A 125 13.63 22.13 24.00
N GLY A 126 12.92 21.75 22.93
CA GLY A 126 11.47 21.88 22.84
C GLY A 126 10.69 20.57 22.73
N TYR A 127 11.29 19.57 22.12
CA TYR A 127 10.69 18.26 21.87
C TYR A 127 11.70 17.16 22.16
N LYS A 128 11.39 16.26 23.11
CA LYS A 128 12.21 15.08 23.39
C LYS A 128 11.95 13.96 22.38
N VAL A 129 10.73 13.84 21.92
CA VAL A 129 10.28 12.88 20.90
C VAL A 129 9.50 13.66 19.86
N ALA A 130 9.79 13.47 18.60
CA ALA A 130 9.06 14.06 17.49
C ALA A 130 9.04 13.13 16.28
N GLY A 131 7.95 13.15 15.51
CA GLY A 131 7.83 12.47 14.21
C GLY A 131 8.47 13.28 13.08
N GLY A 132 8.41 14.61 13.15
CA GLY A 132 9.00 15.54 12.20
C GLY A 132 10.50 15.73 12.43
N LEU A 133 11.34 14.88 11.81
CA LEU A 133 12.79 14.88 12.01
C LEU A 133 13.57 15.82 11.08
N HIS A 134 13.04 16.14 9.90
CA HIS A 134 13.79 16.81 8.84
C HIS A 134 13.61 18.34 8.82
N GLY A 135 12.63 18.88 9.55
CA GLY A 135 12.33 20.31 9.58
C GLY A 135 11.93 20.90 8.23
N VAL A 136 11.26 20.12 7.40
CA VAL A 136 10.86 20.51 6.04
C VAL A 136 9.34 20.45 5.81
N GLY A 137 8.57 19.72 6.62
CA GLY A 137 7.15 19.44 6.35
C GLY A 137 6.32 20.71 6.14
N ALA A 138 6.37 21.66 7.06
CA ALA A 138 5.61 22.91 6.98
C ALA A 138 6.00 23.76 5.75
N SER A 139 7.30 23.88 5.46
CA SER A 139 7.81 24.63 4.31
C SER A 139 7.51 23.93 2.99
N VAL A 140 7.48 22.60 2.94
CA VAL A 140 7.06 21.81 1.79
C VAL A 140 5.56 22.00 1.50
N VAL A 141 4.69 21.94 2.53
CA VAL A 141 3.25 22.21 2.35
C VAL A 141 3.04 23.62 1.82
N ASN A 142 3.75 24.62 2.36
CA ASN A 142 3.69 26.00 1.88
C ASN A 142 4.11 26.10 0.40
N ALA A 143 5.24 25.49 0.03
CA ALA A 143 5.75 25.52 -1.34
C ALA A 143 4.82 24.88 -2.37
N LEU A 144 4.09 23.82 -1.98
CA LEU A 144 3.21 23.04 -2.85
C LEU A 144 1.73 23.47 -2.79
N SER A 145 1.44 24.55 -2.05
CA SER A 145 0.11 25.12 -1.97
C SER A 145 -0.04 26.34 -2.90
N GLU A 146 -1.22 26.53 -3.47
CA GLU A 146 -1.60 27.76 -4.16
C GLU A 146 -1.52 28.94 -3.19
N TYR A 147 -2.06 28.74 -1.99
CA TYR A 147 -1.86 29.63 -0.85
C TYR A 147 -1.93 28.87 0.47
N LEU A 148 -1.30 29.44 1.49
CA LEU A 148 -1.34 28.96 2.86
C LEU A 148 -1.56 30.16 3.80
N GLU A 149 -2.45 29.99 4.77
CA GLU A 149 -2.72 30.98 5.82
C GLU A 149 -2.35 30.39 7.18
N LEU A 150 -1.44 31.06 7.85
CA LEU A 150 -0.98 30.71 9.19
C LEU A 150 -1.61 31.66 10.20
N THR A 151 -2.31 31.08 11.17
CA THR A 151 -2.80 31.81 12.35
C THR A 151 -2.16 31.22 13.60
N VAL A 152 -1.55 32.05 14.43
CA VAL A 152 -0.94 31.62 15.70
C VAL A 152 -1.62 32.35 16.86
N TYR A 153 -2.05 31.57 17.83
CA TYR A 153 -2.63 32.05 19.10
C TYR A 153 -1.56 31.89 20.18
N ASP A 154 -1.08 33.00 20.75
CA ASP A 154 0.02 32.99 21.74
C ASP A 154 -0.44 33.21 23.19
N GLY A 155 -1.75 33.20 23.44
CA GLY A 155 -2.35 33.47 24.74
C GLY A 155 -2.53 34.95 25.05
N LYS A 156 -2.18 35.86 24.12
CA LYS A 156 -2.37 37.29 24.20
C LYS A 156 -2.88 37.88 22.90
N HIS A 157 -2.26 37.48 21.79
CA HIS A 157 -2.53 38.03 20.47
C HIS A 157 -2.80 36.94 19.46
N ILE A 158 -3.57 37.29 18.44
CA ILE A 158 -3.77 36.48 17.23
C ILE A 158 -2.82 37.01 16.18
N HIS A 159 -1.88 36.20 15.76
CA HIS A 159 -0.94 36.51 14.69
C HIS A 159 -1.39 35.83 13.40
N PHE A 160 -1.28 36.55 12.30
CA PHE A 160 -1.69 36.06 10.97
C PHE A 160 -0.64 36.35 9.92
N GLN A 161 -0.42 35.38 9.02
CA GLN A 161 0.39 35.55 7.83
C GLN A 161 -0.16 34.70 6.70
N ARG A 162 -0.16 35.26 5.48
CA ARG A 162 -0.51 34.55 4.25
C ARG A 162 0.73 34.35 3.37
N PHE A 163 0.76 33.19 2.75
CA PHE A 163 1.77 32.78 1.79
C PHE A 163 1.09 32.41 0.47
N ASP A 164 1.68 32.79 -0.65
CA ASP A 164 1.22 32.40 -1.98
C ASP A 164 2.38 31.66 -2.68
N ARG A 165 2.18 30.38 -2.97
CA ARG A 165 3.19 29.47 -3.58
C ARG A 165 4.55 29.51 -2.88
N GLY A 166 4.54 29.49 -1.56
CA GLY A 166 5.74 29.52 -0.73
C GLY A 166 6.26 30.90 -0.38
N ASN A 167 5.79 31.96 -1.03
CA ASN A 167 6.25 33.33 -0.82
C ASN A 167 5.26 34.11 0.03
N TYR A 168 5.72 35.13 0.74
CA TYR A 168 4.88 36.07 1.47
C TYR A 168 5.12 37.51 1.02
N SER A 169 4.06 38.28 0.93
CA SER A 169 4.12 39.71 0.61
C SER A 169 4.17 40.61 1.86
N GLU A 170 3.55 40.12 2.95
CA GLU A 170 3.47 40.85 4.21
C GLU A 170 4.08 40.01 5.35
N PRO A 171 4.78 40.64 6.30
CA PRO A 171 5.29 39.94 7.48
C PRO A 171 4.14 39.47 8.38
N LEU A 172 4.46 38.58 9.35
CA LEU A 172 3.53 38.18 10.38
C LEU A 172 2.98 39.40 11.14
N LYS A 173 1.66 39.55 11.23
CA LYS A 173 0.99 40.70 11.84
C LYS A 173 0.01 40.26 12.91
N ILE A 174 -0.18 41.10 13.94
CA ILE A 174 -1.22 40.95 14.94
C ILE A 174 -2.54 41.42 14.32
N ILE A 175 -3.56 40.57 14.39
CA ILE A 175 -4.92 40.87 13.89
C ILE A 175 -5.99 40.94 14.98
N GLY A 176 -5.66 40.58 16.21
CA GLY A 176 -6.57 40.62 17.35
C GLY A 176 -5.94 40.13 18.65
N ASP A 177 -6.72 40.12 19.70
CA ASP A 177 -6.34 39.60 21.02
C ASP A 177 -7.03 38.27 21.30
N THR A 178 -6.40 37.42 22.12
CA THR A 178 -6.91 36.10 22.49
C THR A 178 -6.35 35.64 23.83
N ASP A 179 -7.11 34.81 24.52
CA ASP A 179 -6.67 34.03 25.70
C ASP A 179 -6.29 32.58 25.34
N LYS A 180 -6.50 32.17 24.07
CA LYS A 180 -6.20 30.81 23.57
C LYS A 180 -4.75 30.71 23.13
N THR A 181 -4.23 29.49 23.19
CA THR A 181 -2.96 29.10 22.54
C THR A 181 -3.21 28.07 21.47
N GLY A 182 -2.31 27.97 20.47
CA GLY A 182 -2.38 26.99 19.42
C GLY A 182 -1.95 27.53 18.06
N THR A 183 -2.04 26.65 17.07
CA THR A 183 -1.74 27.00 15.67
C THR A 183 -2.89 26.54 14.77
N SER A 184 -3.29 27.39 13.83
CA SER A 184 -4.22 27.04 12.77
C SER A 184 -3.55 27.26 11.41
N VAL A 185 -3.54 26.24 10.60
CA VAL A 185 -2.96 26.24 9.24
C VAL A 185 -4.06 25.92 8.25
N LEU A 186 -4.33 26.85 7.36
CA LEU A 186 -5.24 26.64 6.24
C LEU A 186 -4.42 26.64 4.96
N PHE A 187 -4.62 25.65 4.09
CA PHE A 187 -3.92 25.60 2.81
C PHE A 187 -4.79 25.04 1.68
N LYS A 188 -4.49 25.47 0.47
CA LYS A 188 -5.10 24.98 -0.76
C LYS A 188 -4.01 24.39 -1.65
N PRO A 189 -4.07 23.11 -2.04
CA PRO A 189 -3.09 22.51 -2.94
C PRO A 189 -2.99 23.25 -4.27
N ASP A 190 -1.76 23.36 -4.82
CA ASP A 190 -1.54 24.04 -6.09
C ASP A 190 -1.84 23.08 -7.27
N PRO A 191 -2.84 23.38 -8.15
CA PRO A 191 -3.16 22.55 -9.30
C PRO A 191 -2.05 22.52 -10.35
N GLU A 192 -1.09 23.43 -10.33
CA GLU A 192 0.11 23.36 -11.19
C GLU A 192 1.01 22.19 -10.80
N ILE A 193 0.99 21.77 -9.54
CA ILE A 193 1.78 20.66 -8.99
C ILE A 193 0.96 19.37 -9.04
N PHE A 194 -0.29 19.40 -8.55
CA PHE A 194 -1.19 18.25 -8.45
C PHE A 194 -2.12 18.20 -9.66
N GLN A 195 -1.58 17.80 -10.81
CA GLN A 195 -2.30 17.83 -12.09
C GLN A 195 -3.33 16.69 -12.23
N GLU A 196 -3.16 15.59 -11.51
CA GLU A 196 -4.08 14.46 -11.55
C GLU A 196 -5.36 14.77 -10.75
N THR A 197 -5.21 15.28 -9.53
CA THR A 197 -6.32 15.66 -8.66
C THR A 197 -5.86 16.58 -7.54
N THR A 198 -6.75 17.52 -7.16
CA THR A 198 -6.62 18.31 -5.92
C THR A 198 -7.68 17.94 -4.90
N VAL A 199 -8.52 16.93 -5.20
CA VAL A 199 -9.64 16.51 -4.37
C VAL A 199 -9.16 15.56 -3.28
N PHE A 200 -9.42 15.91 -2.02
CA PHE A 200 -9.09 15.06 -0.88
C PHE A 200 -10.11 13.95 -0.69
N ASP A 201 -9.64 12.73 -0.49
CA ASP A 201 -10.47 11.59 -0.12
C ASP A 201 -10.68 11.53 1.41
N TYR A 202 -11.94 11.63 1.82
CA TYR A 202 -12.33 11.65 3.24
C TYR A 202 -11.92 10.36 3.98
N GLU A 203 -12.18 9.19 3.40
CA GLU A 203 -11.89 7.91 4.05
C GLU A 203 -10.38 7.69 4.24
N THR A 204 -9.58 8.11 3.27
CA THR A 204 -8.12 8.04 3.35
C THR A 204 -7.57 8.89 4.50
N LEU A 205 -8.07 10.12 4.64
CA LEU A 205 -7.69 11.00 5.75
C LEU A 205 -8.21 10.46 7.08
N LEU A 206 -9.48 10.04 7.15
CA LEU A 206 -10.10 9.51 8.36
C LEU A 206 -9.33 8.32 8.92
N LYS A 207 -8.91 7.39 8.06
CA LYS A 207 -8.10 6.24 8.46
C LYS A 207 -6.79 6.67 9.11
N ARG A 208 -6.05 7.59 8.49
CA ARG A 208 -4.77 8.07 9.05
C ARG A 208 -4.95 8.84 10.35
N LEU A 209 -5.96 9.68 10.44
CA LEU A 209 -6.27 10.44 11.65
C LEU A 209 -6.69 9.50 12.80
N ARG A 210 -7.42 8.43 12.49
CA ARG A 210 -7.79 7.39 13.46
C ARG A 210 -6.56 6.63 13.99
N GLU A 211 -5.61 6.28 13.12
CA GLU A 211 -4.33 5.70 13.53
C GLU A 211 -3.59 6.63 14.50
N GLN A 212 -3.50 7.92 14.19
CA GLN A 212 -2.86 8.91 15.07
C GLN A 212 -3.56 9.03 16.42
N ALA A 213 -4.90 8.98 16.45
CA ALA A 213 -5.65 9.03 17.71
C ALA A 213 -5.43 7.76 18.56
N PHE A 214 -5.28 6.58 17.96
CA PHE A 214 -4.93 5.35 18.68
C PHE A 214 -3.49 5.35 19.22
N LEU A 215 -2.53 5.87 18.45
CA LEU A 215 -1.11 5.93 18.86
C LEU A 215 -0.84 6.95 19.95
N ASN A 216 -1.77 7.89 20.18
CA ASN A 216 -1.65 8.96 21.16
C ASN A 216 -2.85 8.94 22.10
N ALA A 217 -2.84 7.98 23.06
CA ALA A 217 -3.93 7.81 24.01
C ALA A 217 -4.36 9.13 24.68
N GLY A 218 -5.66 9.42 24.65
CA GLY A 218 -6.24 10.62 25.27
C GLY A 218 -6.24 11.87 24.40
N ILE A 219 -5.61 11.86 23.21
CA ILE A 219 -5.77 12.97 22.26
C ILE A 219 -7.17 12.90 21.61
N LYS A 220 -7.76 14.06 21.39
CA LYS A 220 -9.03 14.21 20.70
C LYS A 220 -8.78 14.80 19.30
N ILE A 221 -9.13 14.08 18.25
CA ILE A 221 -9.07 14.57 16.87
C ILE A 221 -10.50 14.69 16.34
N ILE A 222 -10.88 15.88 15.91
CA ILE A 222 -12.19 16.17 15.32
C ILE A 222 -11.95 16.32 13.82
N PHE A 223 -12.51 15.43 13.01
CA PHE A 223 -12.38 15.48 11.56
C PHE A 223 -13.72 15.74 10.91
N THR A 224 -13.82 16.77 10.07
CA THR A 224 -15.08 17.19 9.44
C THR A 224 -14.88 17.53 7.97
N ASP A 225 -15.67 16.93 7.11
CA ASP A 225 -15.82 17.32 5.70
C ASP A 225 -16.97 18.31 5.56
N LYS A 226 -16.64 19.56 5.25
CA LYS A 226 -17.57 20.69 5.07
C LYS A 226 -17.73 21.08 3.60
N ARG A 227 -17.32 20.24 2.66
CA ARG A 227 -17.51 20.51 1.22
C ARG A 227 -19.00 20.64 0.87
N ASN A 228 -19.86 19.86 1.52
CA ASN A 228 -21.30 20.06 1.51
C ASN A 228 -21.72 20.81 2.79
N GLU A 229 -21.86 22.13 2.70
CA GLU A 229 -22.21 22.98 3.85
C GLU A 229 -23.58 22.65 4.47
N SER A 230 -24.50 22.08 3.68
CA SER A 230 -25.84 21.71 4.14
C SER A 230 -25.86 20.41 4.95
N GLU A 231 -24.93 19.51 4.71
CA GLU A 231 -24.81 18.21 5.39
C GLU A 231 -23.33 17.86 5.64
N PRO A 232 -22.66 18.51 6.60
CA PRO A 232 -21.27 18.18 6.90
C PRO A 232 -21.17 16.76 7.48
N VAL A 233 -20.18 16.01 7.02
CA VAL A 233 -19.85 14.68 7.54
C VAL A 233 -18.66 14.79 8.46
N GLY A 234 -18.71 14.21 9.65
CA GLY A 234 -17.58 14.29 10.58
C GLY A 234 -17.58 13.21 11.64
N GLU A 235 -16.40 12.96 12.18
CA GLU A 235 -16.18 11.99 13.26
C GLU A 235 -15.24 12.57 14.31
N THR A 236 -15.52 12.25 15.58
CA THR A 236 -14.64 12.57 16.71
C THR A 236 -13.87 11.31 17.11
N LEU A 237 -12.56 11.36 16.98
CA LEU A 237 -11.64 10.28 17.26
C LEU A 237 -10.99 10.54 18.61
N HIS A 238 -11.32 9.71 19.61
CA HIS A 238 -10.80 9.84 20.97
C HIS A 238 -10.73 8.45 21.62
N TYR A 239 -9.53 7.98 21.92
CA TYR A 239 -9.27 6.61 22.38
C TYR A 239 -8.36 6.62 23.62
N GLU A 240 -8.95 6.50 24.80
CA GLU A 240 -8.21 6.47 26.06
C GLU A 240 -7.37 5.18 26.22
N GLY A 241 -7.83 4.06 25.66
CA GLY A 241 -7.11 2.79 25.69
C GLY A 241 -5.96 2.68 24.69
N GLY A 242 -5.76 3.69 23.83
CA GLY A 242 -4.64 3.79 22.92
C GLY A 242 -4.50 2.57 22.00
N ILE A 243 -3.29 2.01 21.89
CA ILE A 243 -3.00 0.89 21.00
C ILE A 243 -3.74 -0.41 21.37
N ARG A 244 -4.25 -0.57 22.60
CA ARG A 244 -5.15 -1.69 22.95
C ARG A 244 -6.47 -1.59 22.17
N GLN A 245 -7.10 -0.41 22.21
CA GLN A 245 -8.32 -0.17 21.42
C GLN A 245 -8.06 -0.24 19.92
N PHE A 246 -6.83 0.01 19.48
CA PHE A 246 -6.46 -0.17 18.08
C PHE A 246 -6.53 -1.65 17.67
N VAL A 247 -6.00 -2.57 18.48
CA VAL A 247 -6.12 -4.01 18.23
C VAL A 247 -7.59 -4.45 18.20
N GLU A 248 -8.40 -3.99 19.17
CA GLU A 248 -9.84 -4.27 19.23
C GLU A 248 -10.57 -3.74 18.00
N HIS A 249 -10.25 -2.53 17.56
CA HIS A 249 -10.80 -1.92 16.36
C HIS A 249 -10.47 -2.74 15.10
N ILE A 250 -9.21 -3.16 14.95
CA ILE A 250 -8.78 -4.04 13.85
C ILE A 250 -9.59 -5.34 13.85
N HIS A 251 -9.75 -6.00 15.01
CA HIS A 251 -10.51 -7.23 15.11
C HIS A 251 -11.99 -7.03 14.75
N LYS A 252 -12.59 -5.93 15.21
CA LYS A 252 -13.97 -5.57 14.89
C LYS A 252 -14.15 -5.33 13.38
N THR A 253 -13.29 -4.53 12.79
CA THR A 253 -13.35 -4.18 11.35
C THR A 253 -13.14 -5.42 10.48
N ARG A 254 -12.18 -6.28 10.83
CA ARG A 254 -11.92 -7.55 10.11
C ARG A 254 -12.93 -8.64 10.43
N GLY A 255 -13.76 -8.47 11.45
CA GLY A 255 -14.75 -9.46 11.88
C GLY A 255 -14.12 -10.76 12.40
N VAL A 256 -12.90 -10.72 12.95
CA VAL A 256 -12.21 -11.88 13.50
C VAL A 256 -12.58 -12.11 14.96
N THR A 257 -12.49 -13.36 15.43
CA THR A 257 -12.82 -13.72 16.81
C THR A 257 -11.54 -13.84 17.65
N PRO A 258 -11.33 -13.00 18.67
CA PRO A 258 -10.18 -13.12 19.53
C PRO A 258 -10.22 -14.41 20.38
N LEU A 259 -9.03 -14.96 20.72
CA LEU A 259 -8.88 -16.13 21.58
C LEU A 259 -8.93 -15.79 23.07
N SER A 260 -8.79 -14.52 23.43
CA SER A 260 -8.88 -14.00 24.80
C SER A 260 -9.78 -12.77 24.82
N GLU A 261 -10.42 -12.48 25.95
CA GLU A 261 -11.25 -11.28 26.09
C GLU A 261 -10.40 -10.01 26.11
N GLU A 262 -9.24 -10.05 26.75
CA GLU A 262 -8.36 -8.90 26.92
C GLU A 262 -7.21 -8.88 25.91
N VAL A 263 -6.86 -7.68 25.48
CA VAL A 263 -5.65 -7.41 24.68
C VAL A 263 -4.45 -7.38 25.62
N ILE A 264 -3.44 -8.20 25.33
CA ILE A 264 -2.18 -8.21 26.07
C ILE A 264 -1.44 -6.91 25.78
N TYR A 265 -1.04 -6.21 26.84
CA TYR A 265 -0.32 -4.94 26.73
C TYR A 265 0.95 -4.96 27.54
N VAL A 266 2.06 -4.65 26.89
CA VAL A 266 3.36 -4.50 27.52
C VAL A 266 3.97 -3.16 27.15
N ASN A 267 4.63 -2.51 28.08
CA ASN A 267 5.36 -1.28 27.84
C ASN A 267 6.64 -1.22 28.67
N GLY A 268 7.53 -0.35 28.30
CA GLY A 268 8.74 -0.12 29.08
C GLY A 268 9.56 1.05 28.55
N MET A 269 10.50 1.50 29.38
CA MET A 269 11.36 2.63 29.08
C MET A 269 12.80 2.29 29.46
N GLU A 270 13.76 2.68 28.64
CA GLU A 270 15.18 2.61 28.93
C GLU A 270 15.87 3.89 28.41
N GLY A 271 16.38 4.72 29.31
CA GLY A 271 16.83 6.06 28.95
C GLY A 271 15.67 6.91 28.45
N ASP A 272 15.83 7.50 27.26
CA ASP A 272 14.80 8.30 26.57
C ASP A 272 14.01 7.47 25.53
N THR A 273 14.24 6.16 25.46
CA THR A 273 13.53 5.26 24.54
C THR A 273 12.34 4.63 25.25
N PHE A 274 11.14 4.77 24.70
CA PHE A 274 9.93 4.15 25.19
C PHE A 274 9.39 3.17 24.14
N ALA A 275 8.90 2.01 24.59
CA ALA A 275 8.18 1.05 23.75
C ALA A 275 6.87 0.66 24.40
N GLU A 276 5.85 0.51 23.58
CA GLU A 276 4.57 -0.04 23.94
C GLU A 276 4.11 -1.03 22.87
N ILE A 277 3.61 -2.17 23.30
CA ILE A 277 3.16 -3.24 22.42
C ILE A 277 1.79 -3.72 22.91
N ALA A 278 0.82 -3.78 22.00
CA ALA A 278 -0.46 -4.43 22.21
C ALA A 278 -0.59 -5.61 21.27
N LEU A 279 -1.00 -6.78 21.79
CA LEU A 279 -1.14 -7.98 20.97
C LEU A 279 -2.32 -8.83 21.43
N GLN A 280 -2.96 -9.51 20.49
CA GLN A 280 -4.04 -10.47 20.74
C GLN A 280 -4.09 -11.51 19.63
N TYR A 281 -4.33 -12.75 19.99
CA TYR A 281 -4.52 -13.84 19.02
C TYR A 281 -5.98 -13.99 18.65
N ASN A 282 -6.23 -14.44 17.43
CA ASN A 282 -7.56 -14.63 16.88
C ASN A 282 -7.69 -15.98 16.13
N ASP A 283 -8.87 -16.25 15.59
CA ASP A 283 -9.22 -17.51 14.94
C ASP A 283 -8.67 -17.67 13.51
N THR A 284 -7.99 -16.66 12.96
CA THR A 284 -7.42 -16.71 11.60
C THR A 284 -6.05 -17.40 11.55
N TYR A 285 -5.52 -17.58 10.33
CA TYR A 285 -4.22 -18.22 10.08
C TYR A 285 -3.12 -17.20 9.72
N ASN A 286 -3.49 -15.97 9.39
CA ASN A 286 -2.54 -14.93 9.02
C ASN A 286 -2.20 -14.06 10.23
N ASP A 287 -0.96 -13.56 10.29
CA ASP A 287 -0.58 -12.54 11.25
C ASP A 287 -0.77 -11.13 10.65
N LEU A 288 -0.97 -10.16 11.52
CA LEU A 288 -0.94 -8.74 11.22
C LEU A 288 -0.12 -8.03 12.29
N ILE A 289 1.04 -7.52 11.91
CA ILE A 289 1.89 -6.74 12.79
C ILE A 289 2.03 -5.34 12.18
N LEU A 290 1.54 -4.34 12.90
CA LEU A 290 1.72 -2.94 12.55
C LEU A 290 2.80 -2.34 13.44
N SER A 291 3.85 -1.80 12.83
CA SER A 291 4.98 -1.24 13.56
C SER A 291 5.12 0.26 13.31
N PHE A 292 5.42 1.00 14.38
CA PHE A 292 5.49 2.46 14.39
C PHE A 292 6.73 2.94 15.12
N ALA A 293 7.35 3.99 14.61
CA ALA A 293 8.42 4.72 15.27
C ALA A 293 8.09 6.21 15.27
N ASN A 294 7.99 6.82 16.47
CA ASN A 294 7.52 8.20 16.66
C ASN A 294 6.22 8.49 15.89
N ASN A 295 5.24 7.58 16.00
CA ASN A 295 3.92 7.63 15.33
C ASN A 295 3.96 7.51 13.79
N ILE A 296 5.12 7.26 13.20
CA ILE A 296 5.28 7.02 11.78
C ILE A 296 5.15 5.51 11.54
N HIS A 297 4.25 5.12 10.66
CA HIS A 297 4.10 3.72 10.25
C HIS A 297 5.34 3.26 9.48
N THR A 298 5.86 2.10 9.85
CA THR A 298 7.04 1.47 9.23
C THR A 298 6.60 0.18 8.50
N PRO A 299 6.04 0.27 7.29
CA PRO A 299 5.49 -0.88 6.58
C PRO A 299 6.52 -1.97 6.25
N ASP A 300 7.78 -1.60 6.13
CA ASP A 300 8.91 -2.52 5.90
C ASP A 300 9.53 -3.01 7.23
N GLY A 301 8.86 -2.74 8.36
CA GLY A 301 9.27 -3.14 9.69
C GLY A 301 10.48 -2.37 10.23
N GLY A 302 11.42 -3.09 10.81
CA GLY A 302 12.65 -2.51 11.37
C GLY A 302 13.13 -3.24 12.60
N THR A 303 14.06 -2.60 13.33
CA THR A 303 14.71 -3.19 14.51
C THR A 303 13.74 -3.45 15.65
N HIS A 304 12.72 -2.60 15.85
CA HIS A 304 11.68 -2.76 16.88
C HIS A 304 10.78 -3.97 16.59
N GLU A 305 10.34 -4.15 15.35
CA GLU A 305 9.53 -5.30 14.94
C GLU A 305 10.35 -6.60 15.03
N THR A 306 11.61 -6.56 14.59
CA THR A 306 12.51 -7.70 14.71
C THR A 306 12.73 -8.08 16.17
N GLY A 307 12.91 -7.12 17.07
CA GLY A 307 13.01 -7.33 18.51
C GLY A 307 11.76 -8.01 19.08
N PHE A 308 10.59 -7.52 18.71
CA PHE A 308 9.30 -8.09 19.10
C PHE A 308 9.14 -9.54 18.62
N LYS A 309 9.36 -9.82 17.32
CA LYS A 309 9.23 -11.18 16.75
C LYS A 309 10.16 -12.19 17.40
N ASN A 310 11.39 -11.78 17.71
CA ASN A 310 12.36 -12.62 18.40
C ASN A 310 11.92 -12.92 19.84
N ALA A 311 11.53 -11.90 20.58
CA ALA A 311 11.07 -12.02 21.96
C ALA A 311 9.83 -12.93 22.06
N LEU A 312 8.84 -12.73 21.19
CA LEU A 312 7.62 -13.53 21.15
C LEU A 312 7.95 -15.02 20.96
N THR A 313 8.79 -15.32 19.95
CA THR A 313 9.23 -16.69 19.66
C THR A 313 9.95 -17.31 20.87
N LYS A 314 10.83 -16.57 21.51
CA LYS A 314 11.58 -16.99 22.70
C LYS A 314 10.67 -17.25 23.89
N VAL A 315 9.73 -16.35 24.17
CA VAL A 315 8.82 -16.47 25.31
C VAL A 315 7.93 -17.70 25.18
N ILE A 316 7.30 -17.94 24.01
CA ILE A 316 6.41 -19.07 23.79
C ILE A 316 7.17 -20.40 23.89
N ASN A 317 8.38 -20.48 23.32
CA ASN A 317 9.23 -21.67 23.47
C ASN A 317 9.64 -21.91 24.94
N ASN A 318 10.05 -20.86 25.65
CA ASN A 318 10.44 -20.96 27.06
C ASN A 318 9.25 -21.37 27.95
N TYR A 319 8.06 -20.81 27.69
CA TYR A 319 6.84 -21.19 28.37
C TYR A 319 6.52 -22.68 28.15
N GLY A 320 6.56 -23.15 26.90
CA GLY A 320 6.33 -24.55 26.57
C GLY A 320 7.29 -25.50 27.26
N LYS A 321 8.57 -25.16 27.34
CA LYS A 321 9.58 -25.96 28.04
C LYS A 321 9.40 -25.92 29.56
N LYS A 322 9.19 -24.73 30.14
CA LYS A 322 9.00 -24.52 31.58
C LYS A 322 7.83 -25.34 32.15
N PHE A 323 6.72 -25.43 31.40
CA PHE A 323 5.52 -26.14 31.80
C PHE A 323 5.41 -27.57 31.24
N GLY A 324 6.48 -28.07 30.59
CA GLY A 324 6.53 -29.45 30.10
C GLY A 324 5.66 -29.74 28.87
N TYR A 325 5.22 -28.72 28.15
CA TYR A 325 4.45 -28.84 26.91
C TYR A 325 5.32 -29.07 25.68
N LEU A 326 6.59 -28.66 25.72
CA LEU A 326 7.62 -28.94 24.73
C LEU A 326 8.75 -29.76 25.34
N LYS A 327 9.28 -30.71 24.56
CA LYS A 327 10.55 -31.39 24.91
C LYS A 327 11.72 -30.45 24.66
N ASP A 328 12.88 -30.75 25.26
CA ASP A 328 14.08 -29.89 25.14
C ASP A 328 14.54 -29.73 23.68
N ASP A 329 14.39 -30.79 22.89
CA ASP A 329 14.76 -30.81 21.47
C ASP A 329 13.68 -30.21 20.52
N ASP A 330 12.47 -30.03 20.99
CA ASP A 330 11.37 -29.46 20.20
C ASP A 330 11.43 -27.92 20.21
N LYS A 331 11.18 -27.31 19.05
CA LYS A 331 11.20 -25.86 18.87
C LYS A 331 10.11 -25.39 17.92
N LEU A 332 9.32 -24.43 18.35
CA LEU A 332 8.42 -23.66 17.51
C LEU A 332 9.19 -22.61 16.74
N LEU A 333 8.92 -22.46 15.46
CA LEU A 333 9.49 -21.40 14.61
C LEU A 333 8.72 -20.09 14.77
N GLY A 334 9.30 -19.00 14.25
CA GLY A 334 8.68 -17.67 14.28
C GLY A 334 7.28 -17.66 13.69
N ASP A 335 7.08 -18.29 12.54
CA ASP A 335 5.78 -18.34 11.86
C ASP A 335 4.75 -19.19 12.62
N ASP A 336 5.19 -20.27 13.27
CA ASP A 336 4.29 -21.07 14.10
C ASP A 336 3.68 -20.25 15.25
N VAL A 337 4.49 -19.37 15.84
CA VAL A 337 4.05 -18.54 16.97
C VAL A 337 3.30 -17.29 16.56
N ARG A 338 3.33 -16.90 15.29
CA ARG A 338 2.61 -15.73 14.78
C ARG A 338 1.26 -16.05 14.14
N GLU A 339 0.94 -17.34 13.89
CA GLU A 339 -0.36 -17.71 13.29
C GLU A 339 -1.54 -17.12 14.08
N GLY A 340 -2.34 -16.27 13.43
CA GLY A 340 -3.49 -15.59 14.00
C GLY A 340 -3.15 -14.46 14.98
N LEU A 341 -1.95 -13.92 14.93
CA LEU A 341 -1.53 -12.80 15.77
C LEU A 341 -1.97 -11.46 15.13
N THR A 342 -2.57 -10.58 15.93
CA THR A 342 -2.65 -9.14 15.65
C THR A 342 -1.81 -8.42 16.69
N ALA A 343 -0.86 -7.59 16.25
CA ALA A 343 0.02 -6.84 17.14
C ALA A 343 0.28 -5.42 16.63
N ILE A 344 0.34 -4.47 17.57
CA ILE A 344 0.82 -3.10 17.36
C ILE A 344 2.12 -2.96 18.13
N VAL A 345 3.19 -2.56 17.45
CA VAL A 345 4.52 -2.32 18.04
C VAL A 345 4.85 -0.85 17.84
N SER A 346 4.82 -0.06 18.91
CA SER A 346 5.09 1.38 18.88
C SER A 346 6.33 1.70 19.71
N VAL A 347 7.29 2.41 19.12
CA VAL A 347 8.47 2.91 19.84
C VAL A 347 8.60 4.42 19.69
N LYS A 348 9.05 5.08 20.74
CA LYS A 348 9.30 6.52 20.80
C LYS A 348 10.76 6.76 21.18
N LEU A 349 11.49 7.47 20.30
CA LEU A 349 12.91 7.70 20.37
C LEU A 349 13.22 9.19 20.18
N THR A 350 14.30 9.65 20.82
CA THR A 350 14.80 11.01 20.57
C THR A 350 15.35 11.17 19.15
N ASN A 351 16.09 10.17 18.67
CA ASN A 351 16.71 10.20 17.34
C ASN A 351 16.32 8.94 16.57
N CYS A 352 15.34 9.03 15.67
CA CYS A 352 14.99 7.93 14.77
C CYS A 352 15.89 7.94 13.54
N GLU A 353 16.47 6.78 13.22
CA GLU A 353 17.19 6.53 11.99
C GLU A 353 16.35 5.64 11.09
N PHE A 354 15.91 6.18 9.95
CA PHE A 354 15.11 5.43 8.98
C PHE A 354 15.94 5.07 7.76
N GLU A 355 15.67 3.88 7.21
CA GLU A 355 16.18 3.51 5.89
C GLU A 355 15.36 4.24 4.82
N GLY A 356 15.98 5.25 4.16
CA GLY A 356 15.37 6.01 3.06
C GLY A 356 14.41 7.14 3.48
N GLN A 357 14.06 7.97 2.51
CA GLN A 357 13.21 9.17 2.70
C GLN A 357 11.75 8.84 3.04
N THR A 358 11.25 7.70 2.60
CA THR A 358 9.87 7.26 2.86
C THR A 358 9.63 6.81 4.29
N LYS A 359 10.69 6.72 5.12
CA LYS A 359 10.65 6.30 6.53
C LYS A 359 10.00 4.91 6.74
N GLY A 360 10.06 4.05 5.71
CA GLY A 360 9.39 2.76 5.71
C GLY A 360 9.95 1.75 6.70
N ARG A 361 11.21 1.92 7.14
CA ARG A 361 11.91 0.98 8.02
C ARG A 361 12.77 1.69 9.06
N LEU A 362 12.67 1.24 10.32
CA LEU A 362 13.51 1.76 11.41
C LEU A 362 14.86 1.03 11.45
N GLY A 363 15.96 1.80 11.43
CA GLY A 363 17.33 1.30 11.39
C GLY A 363 18.05 1.20 12.74
N ASN A 364 17.64 1.98 13.75
CA ASN A 364 18.29 2.09 15.07
C ASN A 364 18.67 0.72 15.68
N PRO A 365 19.96 0.32 15.78
CA PRO A 365 20.35 -1.02 16.21
C PRO A 365 20.06 -1.29 17.69
N GLU A 366 20.09 -0.27 18.55
CA GLU A 366 19.85 -0.35 20.00
C GLU A 366 18.39 -0.69 20.34
N VAL A 367 17.44 -0.40 19.44
CA VAL A 367 16.02 -0.64 19.68
C VAL A 367 15.68 -2.13 19.70
N ARG A 368 16.37 -2.94 18.89
CA ARG A 368 16.13 -4.38 18.84
C ARG A 368 16.33 -5.09 20.17
N PRO A 369 17.51 -4.98 20.86
CA PRO A 369 17.71 -5.62 22.16
C PRO A 369 16.82 -5.02 23.25
N PHE A 370 16.49 -3.74 23.19
CA PHE A 370 15.59 -3.07 24.12
C PHE A 370 14.17 -3.65 24.05
N VAL A 371 13.58 -3.76 22.86
CA VAL A 371 12.25 -4.34 22.67
C VAL A 371 12.25 -5.83 23.02
N ASP A 372 13.28 -6.60 22.61
CA ASP A 372 13.42 -8.02 22.96
C ASP A 372 13.39 -8.21 24.48
N LYS A 373 14.16 -7.42 25.24
CA LYS A 373 14.23 -7.48 26.70
C LYS A 373 12.87 -7.21 27.34
N ILE A 374 12.22 -6.08 27.02
CA ILE A 374 10.95 -5.67 27.61
C ILE A 374 9.87 -6.69 27.32
N VAL A 375 9.74 -7.12 26.07
CA VAL A 375 8.71 -8.10 25.67
C VAL A 375 8.97 -9.43 26.34
N THR A 376 10.23 -9.92 26.36
CA THR A 376 10.58 -11.19 27.01
C THR A 376 10.19 -11.19 28.49
N GLU A 377 10.53 -10.13 29.22
CA GLU A 377 10.25 -10.02 30.64
C GLU A 377 8.74 -9.89 30.93
N LYS A 378 8.10 -8.90 30.33
CA LYS A 378 6.70 -8.57 30.62
C LYS A 378 5.72 -9.62 30.13
N LEU A 379 5.95 -10.17 28.93
CA LEU A 379 5.07 -11.20 28.38
C LEU A 379 5.22 -12.53 29.11
N MET A 380 6.41 -12.89 29.60
CA MET A 380 6.59 -14.08 30.43
C MET A 380 5.81 -13.94 31.75
N ASN A 381 5.91 -12.78 32.41
CA ASN A 381 5.15 -12.50 33.61
C ASN A 381 3.64 -12.59 33.36
N TYR A 382 3.16 -11.98 32.27
CA TYR A 382 1.75 -12.07 31.88
C TYR A 382 1.31 -13.53 31.68
N PHE A 383 2.11 -14.36 31.03
CA PHE A 383 1.77 -15.76 30.80
C PHE A 383 1.73 -16.57 32.09
N GLU A 384 2.58 -16.27 33.06
CA GLU A 384 2.55 -16.91 34.38
C GLU A 384 1.33 -16.49 35.19
N GLU A 385 0.89 -15.24 35.07
CA GLU A 385 -0.32 -14.71 35.72
C GLU A 385 -1.61 -15.20 35.02
N ASN A 386 -1.55 -15.46 33.70
CA ASN A 386 -2.70 -15.81 32.87
C ASN A 386 -2.52 -17.16 32.13
N PRO A 387 -2.40 -18.30 32.86
CA PRO A 387 -2.03 -19.58 32.29
C PRO A 387 -3.04 -20.12 31.25
N THR A 388 -4.30 -19.77 31.37
CA THR A 388 -5.35 -20.17 30.41
C THR A 388 -5.11 -19.52 29.05
N VAL A 389 -4.83 -18.22 29.02
CA VAL A 389 -4.53 -17.46 27.79
C VAL A 389 -3.22 -17.96 27.18
N ALA A 390 -2.17 -18.10 28.01
CA ALA A 390 -0.87 -18.58 27.58
C ALA A 390 -0.96 -19.98 26.94
N LYS A 391 -1.76 -20.88 27.55
CA LYS A 391 -1.99 -22.22 27.01
C LYS A 391 -2.75 -22.19 25.68
N ALA A 392 -3.76 -21.36 25.54
CA ALA A 392 -4.51 -21.23 24.28
C ALA A 392 -3.61 -20.74 23.13
N ILE A 393 -2.74 -19.75 23.40
CA ILE A 393 -1.74 -19.25 22.44
C ILE A 393 -0.73 -20.34 22.08
N PHE A 394 -0.23 -21.08 23.11
CA PHE A 394 0.70 -22.17 22.90
C PHE A 394 0.09 -23.31 22.06
N ASP A 395 -1.11 -23.73 22.39
CA ASP A 395 -1.83 -24.80 21.66
C ASP A 395 -2.05 -24.41 20.19
N LYS A 396 -2.38 -23.13 19.90
CA LYS A 396 -2.48 -22.61 18.53
C LYS A 396 -1.14 -22.69 17.81
N SER A 397 -0.06 -22.28 18.46
CA SER A 397 1.30 -22.33 17.87
C SER A 397 1.73 -23.77 17.56
N VAL A 398 1.38 -24.75 18.42
CA VAL A 398 1.63 -26.20 18.16
C VAL A 398 0.78 -26.71 16.99
N GLN A 399 -0.46 -26.23 16.86
CA GLN A 399 -1.30 -26.58 15.69
C GLN A 399 -0.71 -26.02 14.39
N ALA A 400 -0.17 -24.80 14.41
CA ALA A 400 0.53 -24.20 13.28
C ALA A 400 1.78 -25.00 12.91
N GLN A 401 2.61 -25.38 13.89
CA GLN A 401 3.76 -26.25 13.67
C GLN A 401 3.37 -27.56 12.98
N LYS A 402 2.34 -28.26 13.48
CA LYS A 402 1.86 -29.50 12.87
C LYS A 402 1.41 -29.31 11.43
N ALA A 403 0.71 -28.21 11.15
CA ALA A 403 0.27 -27.87 9.79
C ALA A 403 1.47 -27.61 8.87
N ARG A 404 2.47 -26.85 9.32
CA ARG A 404 3.72 -26.59 8.60
C ARG A 404 4.50 -27.88 8.32
N GLU A 405 4.63 -28.77 9.31
CA GLU A 405 5.31 -30.06 9.09
C GLU A 405 4.55 -30.97 8.12
N ALA A 406 3.20 -30.99 8.18
CA ALA A 406 2.39 -31.70 7.22
C ALA A 406 2.56 -31.13 5.80
N ALA A 407 2.57 -29.81 5.66
CA ALA A 407 2.84 -29.10 4.41
C ALA A 407 4.22 -29.45 3.86
N LYS A 408 5.26 -29.46 4.71
CA LYS A 408 6.63 -29.88 4.32
C LYS A 408 6.67 -31.31 3.80
N LYS A 409 6.02 -32.25 4.49
CA LYS A 409 5.91 -33.66 4.01
C LYS A 409 5.18 -33.77 2.69
N ALA A 410 4.06 -33.05 2.53
CA ALA A 410 3.31 -33.04 1.26
C ALA A 410 4.17 -32.51 0.10
N ARG A 411 4.91 -31.42 0.34
CA ARG A 411 5.85 -30.85 -0.62
C ARG A 411 6.99 -31.81 -0.98
N GLU A 412 7.60 -32.47 -0.02
CA GLU A 412 8.66 -33.45 -0.27
C GLU A 412 8.14 -34.63 -1.10
N LEU A 413 6.92 -35.12 -0.81
CA LEU A 413 6.29 -36.18 -1.59
C LEU A 413 6.02 -35.75 -3.04
N THR A 414 5.53 -34.52 -3.23
CA THR A 414 5.30 -33.95 -4.56
C THR A 414 6.61 -33.78 -5.32
N ARG A 415 7.65 -33.28 -4.64
CA ARG A 415 9.00 -33.10 -5.22
C ARG A 415 9.66 -34.46 -5.58
N ARG A 416 9.46 -35.50 -4.77
CA ARG A 416 9.95 -36.87 -5.11
C ARG A 416 9.20 -37.44 -6.29
N LYS A 417 7.89 -37.25 -6.42
CA LYS A 417 7.11 -37.67 -7.59
C LYS A 417 7.61 -36.94 -8.84
N SER A 418 7.80 -35.64 -8.79
CA SER A 418 8.32 -34.87 -9.95
C SER A 418 9.78 -35.14 -10.27
N ALA A 419 10.63 -35.55 -9.29
CA ALA A 419 12.01 -35.96 -9.55
C ALA A 419 12.11 -37.34 -10.19
N LEU A 420 11.14 -38.22 -9.93
CA LEU A 420 11.04 -39.55 -10.60
C LEU A 420 10.42 -39.45 -12.00
N GLU A 421 9.60 -38.42 -12.26
CA GLU A 421 8.98 -38.14 -13.56
C GLU A 421 9.73 -37.08 -14.36
N SER A 422 11.06 -36.99 -14.22
CA SER A 422 11.98 -36.06 -14.91
C SER A 422 11.41 -34.66 -15.13
N SER A 423 11.90 -33.68 -14.37
CA SER A 423 11.88 -32.19 -14.60
C SER A 423 10.76 -31.64 -15.50
N SER A 424 9.55 -32.23 -15.50
CA SER A 424 8.49 -31.78 -16.36
C SER A 424 7.70 -30.65 -15.70
N LEU A 425 7.67 -29.53 -16.39
CA LEU A 425 6.68 -28.47 -16.22
C LEU A 425 5.25 -29.06 -16.21
N PRO A 426 4.26 -28.40 -15.61
CA PRO A 426 2.88 -28.92 -15.60
C PRO A 426 2.47 -29.37 -17.01
N GLY A 427 2.02 -30.62 -17.15
CA GLY A 427 1.76 -31.25 -18.46
C GLY A 427 0.74 -30.52 -19.35
N LYS A 428 0.09 -29.48 -18.81
CA LYS A 428 -0.84 -28.61 -19.55
C LYS A 428 -0.28 -27.21 -19.83
N LEU A 429 0.91 -26.87 -19.32
CA LEU A 429 1.59 -25.61 -19.65
C LEU A 429 2.03 -25.65 -21.11
N ALA A 430 1.57 -24.69 -21.90
CA ALA A 430 2.15 -24.41 -23.21
C ALA A 430 3.24 -23.33 -23.02
N ASP A 431 4.48 -23.79 -22.81
CA ASP A 431 5.62 -22.91 -22.54
C ASP A 431 6.06 -22.09 -23.75
N CYS A 432 6.81 -21.03 -23.55
CA CYS A 432 7.47 -20.25 -24.60
C CYS A 432 8.91 -20.75 -24.84
N SER A 433 9.50 -20.40 -25.98
CA SER A 433 10.85 -20.84 -26.32
C SER A 433 11.95 -19.94 -25.75
N GLU A 434 11.66 -18.65 -25.50
CA GLU A 434 12.59 -17.72 -24.86
C GLU A 434 12.80 -18.08 -23.39
N ARG A 435 14.01 -17.87 -22.88
CA ARG A 435 14.41 -18.19 -21.51
C ARG A 435 14.73 -16.97 -20.65
N ASP A 436 14.89 -15.81 -21.26
CA ASP A 436 15.06 -14.56 -20.54
C ASP A 436 13.71 -14.13 -19.94
N ALA A 437 13.61 -14.21 -18.61
CA ALA A 437 12.40 -13.86 -17.90
C ALA A 437 11.93 -12.42 -18.18
N SER A 438 12.86 -11.49 -18.41
CA SER A 438 12.52 -10.08 -18.68
C SER A 438 11.76 -9.88 -20.00
N LEU A 439 11.91 -10.81 -20.95
CA LEU A 439 11.27 -10.79 -22.27
C LEU A 439 10.02 -11.65 -22.35
N THR A 440 9.76 -12.49 -21.34
CA THR A 440 8.70 -13.49 -21.39
C THR A 440 7.52 -13.16 -20.49
N GLU A 441 6.37 -13.71 -20.85
CA GLU A 441 5.14 -13.54 -20.09
C GLU A 441 4.31 -14.82 -20.08
N ILE A 442 3.57 -15.03 -18.97
CA ILE A 442 2.67 -16.17 -18.83
C ILE A 442 1.23 -15.68 -18.65
N TYR A 443 0.33 -16.25 -19.45
CA TYR A 443 -1.11 -16.07 -19.29
C TYR A 443 -1.68 -17.21 -18.46
N ILE A 444 -2.31 -16.88 -17.35
CA ILE A 444 -3.11 -17.80 -16.55
C ILE A 444 -4.55 -17.68 -17.04
N VAL A 445 -5.02 -18.69 -17.76
CA VAL A 445 -6.26 -18.62 -18.55
C VAL A 445 -7.37 -19.46 -17.91
N GLU A 446 -8.55 -18.88 -17.75
CA GLU A 446 -9.73 -19.57 -17.23
C GLU A 446 -10.35 -20.47 -18.31
N GLY A 447 -10.64 -21.74 -17.91
CA GLY A 447 -11.42 -22.69 -18.70
C GLY A 447 -10.70 -23.30 -19.90
N ASP A 448 -11.18 -24.47 -20.32
CA ASP A 448 -10.58 -25.21 -21.44
C ASP A 448 -10.90 -24.59 -22.82
N SER A 449 -12.02 -23.87 -22.95
CA SER A 449 -12.46 -23.25 -24.20
C SER A 449 -11.56 -22.10 -24.65
N ALA A 450 -11.20 -21.22 -23.73
CA ALA A 450 -10.32 -20.09 -23.99
C ALA A 450 -8.86 -20.51 -24.22
N VAL A 451 -8.44 -21.63 -23.63
CA VAL A 451 -7.07 -22.17 -23.77
C VAL A 451 -6.72 -22.55 -25.20
N GLY A 452 -7.69 -23.07 -25.97
CA GLY A 452 -7.49 -23.41 -27.40
C GLY A 452 -7.11 -22.17 -28.20
N SER A 453 -7.97 -21.15 -28.18
CA SER A 453 -7.76 -19.88 -28.89
C SER A 453 -6.49 -19.15 -28.41
N ALA A 454 -6.19 -19.15 -27.10
CA ALA A 454 -4.98 -18.54 -26.57
C ALA A 454 -3.70 -19.26 -27.00
N LYS A 455 -3.70 -20.61 -27.05
CA LYS A 455 -2.55 -21.40 -27.53
C LYS A 455 -2.27 -21.23 -29.02
N GLU A 456 -3.32 -21.06 -29.82
CA GLU A 456 -3.18 -20.87 -31.27
C GLU A 456 -2.79 -19.41 -31.58
N GLY A 457 -3.39 -18.42 -30.89
CA GLY A 457 -3.17 -16.99 -31.15
C GLY A 457 -1.88 -16.42 -30.59
N ARG A 458 -1.24 -17.04 -29.58
CA ARG A 458 -0.07 -16.52 -28.89
C ARG A 458 1.20 -16.39 -29.73
N ASP A 459 2.10 -15.52 -29.39
CA ASP A 459 3.48 -15.59 -29.81
C ASP A 459 4.22 -16.69 -29.01
N ARG A 460 4.53 -17.80 -29.70
CA ARG A 460 5.20 -18.97 -29.08
C ARG A 460 6.61 -18.69 -28.60
N LYS A 461 7.22 -17.59 -29.02
CA LYS A 461 8.55 -17.21 -28.59
C LYS A 461 8.55 -16.63 -27.19
N TYR A 462 7.62 -15.75 -26.87
CA TYR A 462 7.62 -14.96 -25.64
C TYR A 462 6.46 -15.26 -24.70
N GLN A 463 5.36 -15.88 -25.18
CA GLN A 463 4.13 -16.05 -24.42
C GLN A 463 3.89 -17.53 -24.05
N ALA A 464 3.73 -17.78 -22.76
CA ALA A 464 3.32 -19.08 -22.22
C ALA A 464 1.83 -19.04 -21.81
N ILE A 465 1.13 -20.19 -21.93
CA ILE A 465 -0.27 -20.35 -21.53
C ILE A 465 -0.38 -21.44 -20.49
N LEU A 466 -0.92 -21.09 -19.33
CA LEU A 466 -1.26 -22.01 -18.25
C LEU A 466 -2.78 -22.04 -18.04
N PRO A 467 -3.47 -23.13 -18.34
CA PRO A 467 -4.90 -23.25 -18.08
C PRO A 467 -5.20 -23.46 -16.61
N LEU A 468 -6.30 -22.86 -16.12
CA LEU A 468 -6.90 -23.14 -14.83
C LEU A 468 -8.19 -23.95 -15.00
N TRP A 469 -8.39 -24.95 -14.14
CA TRP A 469 -9.59 -25.79 -14.17
C TRP A 469 -10.53 -25.44 -13.02
N GLY A 470 -11.49 -24.59 -13.31
CA GLY A 470 -12.53 -24.19 -12.36
C GLY A 470 -11.99 -23.41 -11.17
N LYS A 471 -12.84 -23.12 -10.20
CA LYS A 471 -12.51 -22.28 -9.04
C LYS A 471 -11.35 -22.87 -8.23
N MET A 472 -10.43 -22.01 -7.88
CA MET A 472 -9.26 -22.34 -7.05
C MET A 472 -9.64 -22.39 -5.56
N LEU A 473 -8.74 -22.92 -4.75
CA LEU A 473 -8.86 -22.86 -3.29
C LEU A 473 -8.82 -21.40 -2.83
N ASN A 474 -9.79 -21.00 -2.01
CA ASN A 474 -9.71 -19.76 -1.28
C ASN A 474 -8.69 -19.91 -0.14
N VAL A 475 -7.50 -19.34 -0.36
CA VAL A 475 -6.36 -19.47 0.56
C VAL A 475 -6.53 -18.64 1.84
N GLU A 476 -7.43 -17.65 1.85
CA GLU A 476 -7.76 -16.90 3.07
C GLU A 476 -8.38 -17.78 4.14
N LYS A 477 -9.12 -18.82 3.73
CA LYS A 477 -9.80 -19.81 4.58
C LYS A 477 -9.03 -21.10 4.77
N ALA A 478 -7.82 -21.22 4.25
CA ALA A 478 -7.11 -22.47 4.18
C ALA A 478 -5.77 -22.39 4.91
N ARG A 479 -5.46 -23.44 5.67
CA ARG A 479 -4.13 -23.63 6.23
C ARG A 479 -3.11 -23.93 5.13
N ILE A 480 -1.88 -23.61 5.40
CA ILE A 480 -0.76 -23.73 4.46
C ILE A 480 -0.55 -25.16 3.94
N ASP A 481 -0.83 -26.18 4.75
CA ASP A 481 -0.75 -27.60 4.32
C ASP A 481 -1.73 -27.92 3.19
N LYS A 482 -2.94 -27.35 3.22
CA LYS A 482 -3.94 -27.47 2.15
C LYS A 482 -3.54 -26.73 0.89
N VAL A 483 -2.83 -25.61 1.04
CA VAL A 483 -2.32 -24.83 -0.11
C VAL A 483 -1.26 -25.65 -0.87
N TYR A 484 -0.27 -26.22 -0.16
CA TYR A 484 0.75 -27.08 -0.77
C TYR A 484 0.19 -28.40 -1.34
N GLY A 485 -0.89 -28.92 -0.76
CA GLY A 485 -1.58 -30.12 -1.28
C GLY A 485 -2.56 -29.84 -2.43
N ASN A 486 -2.75 -28.58 -2.84
CA ASN A 486 -3.78 -28.23 -3.81
C ASN A 486 -3.33 -28.46 -5.26
N GLU A 487 -4.01 -29.37 -5.95
CA GLU A 487 -3.69 -29.76 -7.33
C GLU A 487 -3.89 -28.64 -8.36
N LYS A 488 -4.63 -27.56 -8.03
CA LYS A 488 -4.88 -26.42 -8.92
C LYS A 488 -3.86 -25.30 -8.71
N LEU A 489 -3.39 -25.09 -7.47
CA LEU A 489 -2.42 -24.05 -7.13
C LEU A 489 -0.98 -24.47 -7.48
N MET A 490 -0.62 -25.72 -7.22
CA MET A 490 0.75 -26.18 -7.42
C MET A 490 1.25 -26.09 -8.88
N PRO A 491 0.42 -26.28 -9.91
CA PRO A 491 0.84 -25.99 -11.30
C PRO A 491 1.22 -24.53 -11.54
N VAL A 492 0.55 -23.57 -10.90
CA VAL A 492 0.90 -22.14 -10.98
C VAL A 492 2.28 -21.90 -10.35
N VAL A 493 2.49 -22.42 -9.14
CA VAL A 493 3.77 -22.31 -8.42
C VAL A 493 4.91 -22.92 -9.23
N THR A 494 4.69 -24.11 -9.79
CA THR A 494 5.70 -24.82 -10.59
C THR A 494 6.01 -24.11 -11.89
N ALA A 495 5.00 -23.54 -12.56
CA ALA A 495 5.19 -22.77 -13.78
C ALA A 495 6.00 -21.51 -13.55
N LEU A 496 5.72 -20.79 -12.47
CA LEU A 496 6.44 -19.55 -12.10
C LEU A 496 7.87 -19.82 -11.62
N GLY A 497 8.12 -20.94 -10.94
CA GLY A 497 9.45 -21.35 -10.47
C GLY A 497 9.89 -20.76 -9.14
N THR A 498 9.14 -19.83 -8.56
CA THR A 498 9.54 -19.01 -7.40
C THR A 498 9.34 -19.69 -6.04
N SER A 499 8.64 -20.82 -5.95
CA SER A 499 8.09 -21.35 -4.70
C SER A 499 7.05 -20.39 -4.07
N ILE A 500 6.62 -20.62 -2.81
CA ILE A 500 5.64 -19.82 -2.09
C ILE A 500 6.02 -19.63 -0.61
N GLY A 501 5.47 -18.60 0.03
CA GLY A 501 5.66 -18.33 1.45
C GLY A 501 7.13 -18.04 1.80
N GLU A 502 7.67 -18.68 2.84
CA GLU A 502 9.07 -18.51 3.27
C GLU A 502 10.12 -18.96 2.24
N ASP A 503 9.77 -19.91 1.38
CA ASP A 503 10.67 -20.41 0.32
C ASP A 503 10.58 -19.60 -0.97
N PHE A 504 9.79 -18.52 -0.98
CA PHE A 504 9.62 -17.68 -2.16
C PHE A 504 10.97 -17.02 -2.55
N ASP A 505 11.33 -17.16 -3.82
CA ASP A 505 12.57 -16.60 -4.35
C ASP A 505 12.29 -15.96 -5.72
N LEU A 506 12.22 -14.62 -5.72
CA LEU A 506 11.93 -13.82 -6.91
C LEU A 506 12.98 -14.02 -8.01
N SER A 507 14.23 -14.29 -7.64
CA SER A 507 15.32 -14.50 -8.61
C SER A 507 15.11 -15.74 -9.52
N LYS A 508 14.21 -16.64 -9.12
CA LYS A 508 13.84 -17.84 -9.88
C LYS A 508 12.62 -17.66 -10.77
N LEU A 509 12.06 -16.44 -10.81
CA LEU A 509 10.90 -16.14 -11.63
C LEU A 509 11.22 -16.41 -13.11
N ARG A 510 10.36 -17.21 -13.75
CA ARG A 510 10.55 -17.64 -15.15
C ARG A 510 9.93 -16.69 -16.17
N TYR A 511 9.03 -15.81 -15.75
CA TYR A 511 8.30 -14.91 -16.63
C TYR A 511 8.23 -13.52 -16.02
N GLY A 512 8.66 -12.49 -16.77
CA GLY A 512 8.66 -11.10 -16.31
C GLY A 512 7.26 -10.51 -16.11
N LYS A 513 6.24 -11.08 -16.77
CA LYS A 513 4.84 -10.72 -16.54
C LYS A 513 3.98 -11.95 -16.31
N VAL A 514 3.14 -11.88 -15.29
CA VAL A 514 2.11 -12.88 -14.96
C VAL A 514 0.75 -12.24 -15.21
N ILE A 515 0.08 -12.67 -16.25
CA ILE A 515 -1.14 -12.04 -16.76
C ILE A 515 -2.33 -12.94 -16.45
N ILE A 516 -3.26 -12.48 -15.64
CA ILE A 516 -4.51 -13.17 -15.34
C ILE A 516 -5.50 -12.83 -16.46
N MET A 517 -5.95 -13.85 -17.18
CA MET A 517 -6.90 -13.72 -18.28
C MET A 517 -8.14 -14.60 -17.99
N ALA A 518 -9.18 -13.97 -17.51
CA ALA A 518 -10.44 -14.59 -17.12
C ALA A 518 -11.61 -13.96 -17.87
N ASP A 519 -12.71 -14.68 -17.98
CA ASP A 519 -13.93 -14.24 -18.62
C ASP A 519 -14.46 -12.93 -18.00
N ALA A 520 -15.21 -12.15 -18.75
CA ALA A 520 -15.79 -10.87 -18.31
C ALA A 520 -17.10 -11.07 -17.52
N ASP A 521 -17.30 -12.23 -16.91
CA ASP A 521 -18.48 -12.56 -16.11
C ASP A 521 -18.18 -12.62 -14.60
N VAL A 522 -19.18 -12.96 -13.80
CA VAL A 522 -19.08 -13.05 -12.32
C VAL A 522 -18.13 -14.15 -11.87
N ASP A 523 -18.05 -15.27 -12.61
CA ASP A 523 -17.16 -16.39 -12.29
C ASP A 523 -15.70 -16.04 -12.58
N GLY A 524 -15.41 -15.38 -13.72
CA GLY A 524 -14.10 -14.87 -14.04
C GLY A 524 -13.61 -13.80 -13.06
N SER A 525 -14.51 -12.92 -12.62
CA SER A 525 -14.21 -11.95 -11.56
C SER A 525 -13.85 -12.62 -10.24
N HIS A 526 -14.54 -13.70 -9.89
CA HIS A 526 -14.24 -14.50 -8.70
C HIS A 526 -12.87 -15.21 -8.83
N ILE A 527 -12.56 -15.78 -9.99
CA ILE A 527 -11.27 -16.44 -10.23
C ILE A 527 -10.11 -15.43 -10.15
N ARG A 528 -10.29 -14.22 -10.72
CA ARG A 528 -9.33 -13.12 -10.56
C ARG A 528 -9.09 -12.80 -9.07
N THR A 529 -10.15 -12.67 -8.29
CA THR A 529 -10.05 -12.38 -6.86
C THR A 529 -9.34 -13.51 -6.08
N LEU A 530 -9.62 -14.79 -6.39
CA LEU A 530 -8.95 -15.93 -5.77
C LEU A 530 -7.45 -15.96 -6.09
N LEU A 531 -7.06 -15.68 -7.34
CA LEU A 531 -5.65 -15.59 -7.76
C LEU A 531 -4.94 -14.41 -7.08
N LEU A 532 -5.57 -13.24 -7.04
CA LEU A 532 -5.02 -12.07 -6.35
C LEU A 532 -4.84 -12.34 -4.86
N THR A 533 -5.81 -13.01 -4.21
CA THR A 533 -5.69 -13.44 -2.81
C THR A 533 -4.48 -14.37 -2.63
N PHE A 534 -4.30 -15.34 -3.54
CA PHE A 534 -3.17 -16.26 -3.49
C PHE A 534 -1.83 -15.53 -3.67
N PHE A 535 -1.70 -14.66 -4.66
CA PHE A 535 -0.48 -13.88 -4.87
C PHE A 535 -0.19 -12.95 -3.69
N PHE A 536 -1.20 -12.28 -3.15
CA PHE A 536 -1.05 -11.41 -1.99
C PHE A 536 -0.58 -12.16 -0.74
N ARG A 537 -1.15 -13.35 -0.45
CA ARG A 537 -0.83 -14.10 0.77
C ARG A 537 0.47 -14.89 0.68
N PHE A 538 0.82 -15.42 -0.49
CA PHE A 538 1.92 -16.39 -0.63
C PHE A 538 3.04 -15.98 -1.59
N MET A 539 2.84 -14.96 -2.41
CA MET A 539 3.78 -14.49 -3.44
C MET A 539 3.78 -12.95 -3.53
N ARG A 540 3.64 -12.29 -2.40
CA ARG A 540 3.50 -10.83 -2.31
C ARG A 540 4.58 -10.04 -3.06
N PRO A 541 5.87 -10.44 -3.07
CA PRO A 541 6.90 -9.72 -3.84
C PRO A 541 6.61 -9.64 -5.35
N LEU A 542 5.80 -10.55 -5.93
CA LEU A 542 5.39 -10.43 -7.34
C LEU A 542 4.50 -9.21 -7.60
N ILE A 543 3.71 -8.79 -6.61
CA ILE A 543 2.86 -7.59 -6.70
C ILE A 543 3.72 -6.35 -6.46
N GLU A 544 4.58 -6.38 -5.44
CA GLU A 544 5.44 -5.26 -5.04
C GLU A 544 6.44 -4.88 -6.13
N ASP A 545 7.03 -5.87 -6.81
CA ASP A 545 7.95 -5.68 -7.93
C ASP A 545 7.23 -5.45 -9.28
N GLY A 546 5.89 -5.57 -9.28
CA GLY A 546 5.05 -5.20 -10.40
C GLY A 546 4.99 -6.20 -11.54
N HIS A 547 5.02 -7.50 -11.24
CA HIS A 547 4.92 -8.60 -12.20
C HIS A 547 3.49 -9.03 -12.52
N ILE A 548 2.48 -8.65 -11.70
CA ILE A 548 1.10 -9.12 -11.85
C ILE A 548 0.27 -8.15 -12.69
N TYR A 549 -0.44 -8.69 -13.66
CA TYR A 549 -1.30 -7.94 -14.59
C TYR A 549 -2.66 -8.63 -14.77
N LEU A 550 -3.69 -7.82 -15.05
CA LEU A 550 -5.01 -8.27 -15.45
C LEU A 550 -5.21 -7.95 -16.94
N ALA A 551 -5.49 -8.94 -17.76
CA ALA A 551 -5.87 -8.75 -19.15
C ALA A 551 -7.26 -8.08 -19.23
N GLN A 552 -7.44 -7.20 -20.19
CA GLN A 552 -8.70 -6.53 -20.49
C GLN A 552 -9.19 -6.94 -21.90
N PRO A 553 -9.92 -8.05 -22.03
CA PRO A 553 -10.54 -8.39 -23.31
C PRO A 553 -11.68 -7.43 -23.62
N PRO A 554 -12.03 -7.20 -24.90
CA PRO A 554 -13.17 -6.38 -25.26
C PRO A 554 -14.49 -7.05 -24.87
N LEU A 555 -15.50 -6.21 -24.52
CA LEU A 555 -16.83 -6.67 -24.19
C LEU A 555 -17.71 -6.85 -25.44
N PHE A 556 -17.44 -6.05 -26.49
CA PHE A 556 -18.25 -6.05 -27.71
C PHE A 556 -17.40 -6.03 -28.97
N LYS A 557 -17.91 -6.72 -30.00
CA LYS A 557 -17.50 -6.57 -31.40
C LYS A 557 -18.59 -5.83 -32.16
N VAL A 558 -18.25 -4.70 -32.77
CA VAL A 558 -19.13 -3.86 -33.57
C VAL A 558 -18.66 -3.92 -35.01
N ALA A 559 -19.47 -4.46 -35.90
CA ALA A 559 -19.04 -4.74 -37.26
C ALA A 559 -20.07 -4.23 -38.31
N ARG A 560 -19.53 -3.67 -39.41
CA ARG A 560 -20.26 -3.33 -40.59
C ARG A 560 -19.49 -3.69 -41.85
N GLY A 561 -19.93 -4.72 -42.53
CA GLY A 561 -19.21 -5.27 -43.69
C GLY A 561 -17.80 -5.74 -43.30
N LYS A 562 -16.78 -5.10 -43.88
CA LYS A 562 -15.35 -5.42 -43.55
C LYS A 562 -14.80 -4.56 -42.41
N GLN A 563 -15.53 -3.56 -41.94
CA GLN A 563 -15.09 -2.72 -40.82
C GLN A 563 -15.49 -3.38 -39.51
N VAL A 564 -14.51 -3.68 -38.68
CA VAL A 564 -14.67 -4.27 -37.35
C VAL A 564 -14.02 -3.34 -36.33
N ARG A 565 -14.70 -3.10 -35.21
CA ARG A 565 -14.17 -2.40 -34.04
C ARG A 565 -14.50 -3.19 -32.78
N TYR A 566 -13.62 -3.10 -31.80
CA TYR A 566 -13.79 -3.74 -30.51
C TYR A 566 -13.99 -2.67 -29.44
N ALA A 567 -15.05 -2.82 -28.63
CA ALA A 567 -15.38 -1.89 -27.56
C ALA A 567 -15.19 -2.55 -26.20
N PHE A 568 -14.60 -1.79 -25.27
CA PHE A 568 -14.29 -2.20 -23.90
C PHE A 568 -15.31 -1.64 -22.88
N SER A 569 -16.26 -0.84 -23.34
CA SER A 569 -17.33 -0.28 -22.52
C SER A 569 -18.63 -0.12 -23.36
N ASP A 570 -19.77 0.04 -22.67
CA ASP A 570 -21.03 0.36 -23.33
C ASP A 570 -20.98 1.70 -24.07
N ALA A 571 -20.29 2.69 -23.49
CA ALA A 571 -20.11 4.00 -24.11
C ALA A 571 -19.34 3.91 -25.44
N GLU A 572 -18.24 3.15 -25.47
CA GLU A 572 -17.48 2.92 -26.72
C GLU A 572 -18.30 2.14 -27.75
N ARG A 573 -19.08 1.14 -27.31
CA ARG A 573 -19.99 0.40 -28.18
C ARG A 573 -20.96 1.35 -28.86
N ASP A 574 -21.62 2.20 -28.10
CA ASP A 574 -22.64 3.12 -28.62
C ASP A 574 -22.05 4.19 -29.55
N GLN A 575 -20.84 4.66 -29.21
CA GLN A 575 -20.06 5.54 -30.09
C GLN A 575 -19.74 4.83 -31.41
N TYR A 576 -19.22 3.60 -31.39
CA TYR A 576 -18.90 2.86 -32.62
C TYR A 576 -20.12 2.48 -33.44
N ILE A 577 -21.26 2.21 -32.81
CA ILE A 577 -22.54 2.03 -33.51
C ILE A 577 -22.89 3.32 -34.26
N SER A 578 -22.82 4.46 -33.61
CA SER A 578 -23.11 5.76 -34.21
C SER A 578 -22.19 6.07 -35.41
N GLU A 579 -20.89 5.88 -35.23
CA GLU A 579 -19.87 6.12 -36.27
C GLU A 579 -20.06 5.18 -37.49
N LEU A 580 -20.30 3.89 -37.24
CA LEU A 580 -20.44 2.89 -38.28
C LEU A 580 -21.82 2.94 -38.98
N SER A 581 -22.91 3.38 -38.30
CA SER A 581 -24.22 3.53 -38.91
C SER A 581 -24.29 4.71 -39.88
N GLY A 582 -23.51 5.77 -39.60
CA GLY A 582 -23.47 6.99 -40.43
C GLY A 582 -24.81 7.70 -40.51
N GLU A 583 -24.90 8.77 -41.35
CA GLU A 583 -26.11 9.57 -41.53
C GLU A 583 -27.34 8.79 -42.05
N ASN A 584 -27.12 7.63 -42.67
CA ASN A 584 -28.15 6.79 -43.27
C ASN A 584 -28.70 5.69 -42.35
N ASN A 585 -28.34 5.66 -41.07
CA ASN A 585 -28.79 4.66 -40.06
C ASN A 585 -28.67 3.20 -40.55
N LEU A 586 -27.54 2.87 -41.14
CA LEU A 586 -27.30 1.54 -41.71
C LEU A 586 -27.12 0.50 -40.61
N LYS A 587 -27.62 -0.71 -40.84
CA LYS A 587 -27.57 -1.80 -39.86
C LYS A 587 -26.13 -2.18 -39.52
N VAL A 588 -25.78 -2.06 -38.24
CA VAL A 588 -24.52 -2.48 -37.64
C VAL A 588 -24.75 -3.78 -36.87
N ASN A 589 -23.86 -4.71 -37.00
CA ASN A 589 -23.90 -5.95 -36.23
C ASN A 589 -23.09 -5.77 -34.94
N VAL A 590 -23.71 -6.05 -33.80
CA VAL A 590 -23.11 -5.97 -32.47
C VAL A 590 -23.13 -7.38 -31.86
N GLN A 591 -21.97 -7.89 -31.50
CA GLN A 591 -21.82 -9.14 -30.75
C GLN A 591 -21.26 -8.80 -29.37
N ARG A 592 -21.93 -9.24 -28.30
CA ARG A 592 -21.39 -9.21 -26.94
C ARG A 592 -20.64 -10.49 -26.70
N TYR A 593 -19.39 -10.39 -26.21
CA TYR A 593 -18.63 -11.53 -25.75
C TYR A 593 -18.98 -11.83 -24.29
N LYS A 594 -19.42 -13.05 -24.01
CA LYS A 594 -19.70 -13.54 -22.65
C LYS A 594 -18.47 -14.22 -22.03
N GLY A 595 -17.61 -14.77 -22.88
CA GLY A 595 -16.38 -15.43 -22.46
C GLY A 595 -15.32 -15.43 -23.55
N LEU A 596 -14.09 -15.63 -23.16
CA LEU A 596 -12.89 -15.69 -24.03
C LEU A 596 -12.98 -16.81 -25.06
N GLY A 597 -13.71 -17.89 -24.76
CA GLY A 597 -13.94 -19.03 -25.66
C GLY A 597 -14.79 -18.69 -26.88
N GLU A 598 -15.47 -17.54 -26.91
CA GLU A 598 -16.22 -17.05 -28.06
C GLU A 598 -15.35 -16.30 -29.08
N MET A 599 -14.08 -16.03 -28.73
CA MET A 599 -13.14 -15.32 -29.59
C MET A 599 -12.29 -16.32 -30.39
N ASP A 600 -12.16 -16.05 -31.68
CA ASP A 600 -11.20 -16.74 -32.52
C ASP A 600 -9.77 -16.43 -32.11
N PRO A 601 -8.77 -17.31 -32.40
CA PRO A 601 -7.36 -17.05 -32.04
C PRO A 601 -6.83 -15.69 -32.53
N GLU A 602 -7.20 -15.28 -33.75
CA GLU A 602 -6.81 -14.00 -34.34
C GLU A 602 -7.42 -12.81 -33.59
N GLN A 603 -8.70 -12.90 -33.22
CA GLN A 603 -9.39 -11.87 -32.44
C GLN A 603 -8.79 -11.73 -31.04
N LEU A 604 -8.50 -12.84 -30.37
CA LEU A 604 -7.87 -12.86 -29.05
C LEU A 604 -6.46 -12.27 -29.09
N TRP A 605 -5.70 -12.58 -30.14
CA TRP A 605 -4.39 -11.97 -30.38
C TRP A 605 -4.50 -10.46 -30.54
N GLU A 606 -5.27 -10.00 -31.54
CA GLU A 606 -5.37 -8.57 -31.89
C GLU A 606 -5.86 -7.68 -30.76
N THR A 607 -6.69 -8.20 -29.85
CA THR A 607 -7.36 -7.39 -28.83
C THR A 607 -6.76 -7.52 -27.44
N THR A 608 -6.16 -8.70 -27.12
CA THR A 608 -5.84 -9.06 -25.73
C THR A 608 -4.40 -9.54 -25.55
N MET A 609 -3.77 -10.11 -26.58
CA MET A 609 -2.45 -10.71 -26.42
C MET A 609 -1.33 -9.98 -27.17
N ASP A 610 -1.61 -9.22 -28.20
CA ASP A 610 -0.63 -8.44 -28.95
C ASP A 610 -0.04 -7.33 -28.05
N PRO A 611 1.27 -7.34 -27.75
CA PRO A 611 1.91 -6.36 -26.90
C PRO A 611 1.73 -4.90 -27.34
N GLU A 612 1.51 -4.66 -28.65
CA GLU A 612 1.37 -3.31 -29.22
C GLU A 612 -0.07 -2.76 -29.11
N ARG A 613 -1.08 -3.64 -28.96
CA ARG A 613 -2.51 -3.25 -29.05
C ARG A 613 -3.30 -3.52 -27.79
N ARG A 614 -2.86 -4.50 -26.99
CA ARG A 614 -3.61 -4.94 -25.80
C ARG A 614 -3.65 -3.88 -24.71
N THR A 615 -4.74 -3.89 -23.95
CA THR A 615 -4.88 -3.15 -22.71
C THR A 615 -4.74 -4.10 -21.52
N MET A 616 -3.94 -3.72 -20.54
CA MET A 616 -3.74 -4.48 -19.30
C MET A 616 -3.74 -3.53 -18.11
N ILE A 617 -4.28 -3.99 -16.99
CA ILE A 617 -4.16 -3.29 -15.70
C ILE A 617 -2.99 -3.91 -14.94
N LYS A 618 -1.97 -3.11 -14.61
CA LYS A 618 -0.91 -3.51 -13.69
C LYS A 618 -1.47 -3.52 -12.27
N VAL A 619 -1.32 -4.63 -11.57
CA VAL A 619 -1.72 -4.72 -10.17
C VAL A 619 -0.65 -4.03 -9.31
N THR A 620 -1.04 -3.01 -8.58
CA THR A 620 -0.19 -2.28 -7.64
C THR A 620 -0.75 -2.41 -6.23
N MET A 621 0.12 -2.27 -5.25
CA MET A 621 -0.26 -2.28 -3.84
C MET A 621 0.24 -0.99 -3.20
N GLU A 622 -0.66 -0.04 -3.02
CA GLU A 622 -0.33 1.26 -2.42
C GLU A 622 -0.34 1.20 -0.89
N ASP A 623 -1.25 0.41 -0.32
CA ASP A 623 -1.42 0.21 1.13
C ASP A 623 -1.64 -1.28 1.42
N ALA A 624 -0.61 -1.91 1.98
CA ALA A 624 -0.64 -3.34 2.32
C ALA A 624 -1.64 -3.66 3.44
N VAL A 625 -1.88 -2.73 4.36
CA VAL A 625 -2.84 -2.91 5.47
C VAL A 625 -4.26 -2.85 4.94
N LYS A 626 -4.56 -1.89 4.07
CA LYS A 626 -5.87 -1.79 3.42
C LYS A 626 -6.14 -3.00 2.53
N ALA A 627 -5.14 -3.48 1.80
CA ALA A 627 -5.26 -4.70 0.99
C ALA A 627 -5.54 -5.93 1.87
N ASP A 628 -4.82 -6.09 2.98
CA ASP A 628 -5.04 -7.17 3.95
C ASP A 628 -6.46 -7.14 4.52
N GLU A 629 -6.94 -5.96 4.92
CA GLU A 629 -8.30 -5.76 5.42
C GLU A 629 -9.36 -6.17 4.37
N ILE A 630 -9.22 -5.70 3.13
CA ILE A 630 -10.15 -6.00 2.04
C ILE A 630 -10.16 -7.51 1.73
N PHE A 631 -8.99 -8.17 1.64
CA PHE A 631 -8.94 -9.60 1.43
C PHE A 631 -9.58 -10.38 2.60
N THR A 632 -9.35 -9.98 3.83
CA THR A 632 -9.95 -10.61 5.01
C THR A 632 -11.47 -10.44 5.02
N ILE A 633 -11.99 -9.24 4.70
CA ILE A 633 -13.44 -8.98 4.64
C ILE A 633 -14.10 -9.77 3.50
N LEU A 634 -13.56 -9.67 2.29
CA LEU A 634 -14.19 -10.24 1.10
C LEU A 634 -14.02 -11.76 1.01
N MET A 635 -12.84 -12.27 1.38
CA MET A 635 -12.46 -13.67 1.19
C MET A 635 -12.48 -14.49 2.49
N GLY A 636 -12.57 -13.86 3.66
CA GLY A 636 -12.64 -14.51 4.97
C GLY A 636 -13.95 -15.26 5.24
N ASP A 637 -14.05 -15.92 6.38
CA ASP A 637 -15.21 -16.76 6.74
C ASP A 637 -16.44 -15.96 7.19
N LYS A 638 -16.26 -14.75 7.72
CA LYS A 638 -17.34 -13.95 8.30
C LYS A 638 -18.22 -13.33 7.21
N VAL A 639 -19.52 -13.51 7.35
CA VAL A 639 -20.51 -13.00 6.37
C VAL A 639 -20.87 -11.54 6.65
N ALA A 640 -21.00 -11.16 7.93
CA ALA A 640 -21.49 -9.83 8.30
C ALA A 640 -20.60 -8.67 7.79
N PRO A 641 -19.27 -8.67 7.99
CA PRO A 641 -18.40 -7.61 7.44
C PRO A 641 -18.44 -7.53 5.91
N ARG A 642 -18.54 -8.68 5.24
CA ARG A 642 -18.65 -8.72 3.77
C ARG A 642 -19.98 -8.13 3.30
N LYS A 643 -21.08 -8.42 3.98
CA LYS A 643 -22.40 -7.86 3.66
C LYS A 643 -22.39 -6.34 3.83
N GLU A 644 -21.86 -5.84 4.93
CA GLU A 644 -21.72 -4.41 5.20
C GLU A 644 -20.85 -3.72 4.14
N PHE A 645 -19.72 -4.33 3.76
CA PHE A 645 -18.86 -3.82 2.68
C PHE A 645 -19.62 -3.73 1.35
N ILE A 646 -20.39 -4.76 0.98
CA ILE A 646 -21.18 -4.78 -0.26
C ILE A 646 -22.26 -3.70 -0.22
N GLU A 647 -22.98 -3.56 0.89
CA GLU A 647 -24.03 -2.56 1.06
C GLU A 647 -23.46 -1.13 0.97
N LYS A 648 -22.32 -0.87 1.63
CA LYS A 648 -21.63 0.45 1.59
C LYS A 648 -21.14 0.82 0.19
N ASN A 649 -20.72 -0.16 -0.61
CA ASN A 649 -20.15 0.06 -1.94
C ASN A 649 -21.12 -0.25 -3.10
N ALA A 650 -22.40 -0.51 -2.82
CA ALA A 650 -23.39 -0.90 -3.83
C ALA A 650 -23.62 0.18 -4.90
N GLU A 651 -23.51 1.45 -4.55
CA GLU A 651 -23.69 2.59 -5.48
C GLU A 651 -22.59 2.71 -6.53
N TYR A 652 -21.40 2.10 -6.30
CA TYR A 652 -20.31 2.09 -7.27
C TYR A 652 -20.47 0.99 -8.35
N VAL A 653 -21.40 0.07 -8.16
CA VAL A 653 -21.68 -1.00 -9.12
C VAL A 653 -22.58 -0.48 -10.23
N LYS A 654 -22.01 -0.26 -11.43
CA LYS A 654 -22.74 0.30 -12.58
C LYS A 654 -23.38 -0.76 -13.46
N ASP A 655 -22.81 -1.96 -13.53
CA ASP A 655 -23.28 -3.05 -14.39
C ASP A 655 -23.45 -4.33 -13.59
N LEU A 656 -24.67 -4.61 -13.18
CA LEU A 656 -25.06 -5.93 -12.67
C LEU A 656 -25.44 -6.80 -13.87
N ASP A 657 -24.70 -7.87 -14.12
CA ASP A 657 -25.11 -8.92 -15.06
C ASP A 657 -26.21 -9.75 -14.37
N VAL A 658 -27.49 -9.30 -14.55
CA VAL A 658 -28.67 -9.94 -13.96
C VAL A 658 -29.37 -10.78 -15.01
#